data_534562f325e953187c0d197f10bfc653
#
_entry.id   534562f325e953187c0d197f10bfc653
#
_cell.length_a   1.000
_cell.length_b   1.000
_cell.length_c   1.000
_cell.angle_alpha   90.00
_cell.angle_beta   90.00
_cell.angle_gamma   90.00
#
_symmetry.space_group_name_H-M   'P 1'
#
loop_
_entity.id
_entity.type
_entity.pdbx_description
1 polymer ?
#
loop_
_entity_poly.entity_id
_entity_poly.type
_entity_poly.pdbx_seq_one_letter_code
_entity_poly.pdbx_strand_id
1 'polypeptide(L)'
;MAPKYPLPLPEEWEDVDTYLDSLLAFSTSNQLFINLCGGVHILDFLTREPDLYSTLLPEDWRRFFDAHDVYDILHLLLREDLSTFDCSREDNDALDGTPSQTTWRNGPVPPRSLLEYIREVRRHTLRRDFVPQTKSSSSTHSAIPRRIGLGMTTKKRHEVEHFAKYVDSLTATVAEARGEPVTHIVDFGSGQNYLGRTLAASYNQNIIAIERQHANVSGAKDIDVKAKLAKKKVVIKRAKKSKRRIASEQQQEEECQACTPDTAPAPPQDEDSVFTVFSGINLDPSDIAPPPDRLSGRHSKKDDSEDEMPHGSMDYIEHEITDGYLEPIIRHVVEPPATEDSAEPNGQTVEVTTEEQQQGDEKPSKARVMVVSLHSCGNLVHHGVRSLVLNPSVIAVAMIGCCYNLVTERLGPPTYKLPELRSLHPRLVAESTAYDPHGFPMSKRLAEYPHPDGPGIRLNITARTMALQAPYNWVKEESEEFFKRHFYRAVLQRVFVDRGVVQRPTPASLDAFKRKQDGDGSDRSGTPLIVGSLRKAAYVNFASYAKAAMVKLSKDPVYGKAMMELHDSITTEELEKYEEDYQPARKNLSLVWSLMAFSGMVSEALIVVDRWQFLREHMESGLVKECWVESVFDYAESPRNLAVIGIKN
;
A
#
# COMPACT_ATOMS: atom_id res chain seq x y z
N MET A 1 -19.75 10.32 -16.73
CA MET A 1 -19.38 11.74 -16.96
C MET A 1 -18.21 12.07 -16.07
N ALA A 2 -17.16 12.71 -16.61
CA ALA A 2 -16.07 13.21 -15.79
C ALA A 2 -16.62 14.16 -14.70
N PRO A 3 -16.04 14.18 -13.50
CA PRO A 3 -16.48 15.07 -12.43
C PRO A 3 -16.24 16.55 -12.83
N LYS A 4 -17.00 17.45 -12.20
CA LYS A 4 -16.88 18.91 -12.47
C LYS A 4 -15.45 19.44 -12.22
N TYR A 5 -14.77 18.85 -11.24
CA TYR A 5 -13.39 19.20 -10.89
C TYR A 5 -12.49 17.98 -11.11
N PRO A 6 -11.27 18.15 -11.65
CA PRO A 6 -10.38 17.04 -11.96
C PRO A 6 -9.74 16.39 -10.72
N LEU A 7 -9.75 17.06 -9.57
CA LEU A 7 -9.31 16.55 -8.28
C LEU A 7 -10.41 16.76 -7.23
N PRO A 8 -10.57 15.86 -6.25
CA PRO A 8 -11.49 16.03 -5.12
C PRO A 8 -10.85 16.95 -4.07
N LEU A 9 -10.79 18.24 -4.37
CA LEU A 9 -10.18 19.26 -3.51
C LEU A 9 -11.10 19.64 -2.35
N PRO A 10 -10.55 20.06 -1.19
CA PRO A 10 -11.27 20.83 -0.19
C PRO A 10 -11.95 22.08 -0.79
N GLU A 11 -13.07 22.49 -0.18
CA GLU A 11 -13.93 23.56 -0.74
C GLU A 11 -13.27 24.94 -0.81
N GLU A 12 -12.23 25.14 -0.03
CA GLU A 12 -11.43 26.39 -0.02
C GLU A 12 -10.56 26.61 -1.27
N TRP A 13 -10.41 25.56 -2.10
CA TRP A 13 -9.63 25.64 -3.33
C TRP A 13 -10.54 25.82 -4.56
N GLU A 14 -10.45 26.97 -5.18
CA GLU A 14 -11.18 27.27 -6.41
C GLU A 14 -10.44 26.81 -7.68
N ASP A 15 -9.09 26.77 -7.59
CA ASP A 15 -8.20 26.43 -8.70
C ASP A 15 -7.21 25.33 -8.34
N VAL A 16 -7.05 24.39 -9.29
CA VAL A 16 -6.17 23.22 -9.11
C VAL A 16 -4.68 23.59 -9.13
N ASP A 17 -4.29 24.56 -9.94
CA ASP A 17 -2.88 24.96 -10.03
C ASP A 17 -2.43 25.69 -8.77
N THR A 18 -3.28 26.55 -8.21
CA THR A 18 -3.05 27.20 -6.91
C THR A 18 -2.95 26.17 -5.79
N TYR A 19 -3.82 25.15 -5.80
CA TYR A 19 -3.70 24.03 -4.85
C TYR A 19 -2.36 23.30 -5.00
N LEU A 20 -1.98 22.95 -6.24
CA LEU A 20 -0.71 22.26 -6.49
C LEU A 20 0.48 23.06 -5.98
N ASP A 21 0.57 24.33 -6.32
CA ASP A 21 1.68 25.17 -5.88
C ASP A 21 1.76 25.26 -4.36
N SER A 22 0.61 25.39 -3.69
CA SER A 22 0.54 25.39 -2.23
C SER A 22 0.94 24.04 -1.63
N LEU A 23 0.48 22.91 -2.19
CA LEU A 23 0.83 21.57 -1.75
C LEU A 23 2.35 21.30 -1.86
N LEU A 24 2.95 21.67 -2.99
CA LEU A 24 4.38 21.51 -3.24
C LEU A 24 5.21 22.41 -2.31
N ALA A 25 4.79 23.68 -2.13
CA ALA A 25 5.43 24.61 -1.22
C ALA A 25 5.36 24.11 0.24
N PHE A 26 4.18 23.68 0.72
CA PHE A 26 4.01 23.15 2.08
C PHE A 26 4.89 21.92 2.31
N SER A 27 4.88 20.97 1.37
CA SER A 27 5.59 19.70 1.52
C SER A 27 7.12 19.84 1.52
N THR A 28 7.66 20.93 0.99
CA THR A 28 9.10 21.19 0.87
C THR A 28 9.63 22.22 1.85
N SER A 29 8.78 23.10 2.38
CA SER A 29 9.20 24.20 3.28
C SER A 29 8.76 24.00 4.73
N ASN A 30 7.71 23.23 5.02
CA ASN A 30 7.25 23.02 6.38
C ASN A 30 8.12 22.00 7.10
N GLN A 31 9.05 22.48 7.93
CA GLN A 31 10.03 21.64 8.62
C GLN A 31 9.39 20.60 9.54
N LEU A 32 8.26 20.91 10.18
CA LEU A 32 7.57 19.96 11.05
C LEU A 32 6.97 18.80 10.23
N PHE A 33 6.32 19.12 9.11
CA PHE A 33 5.82 18.10 8.18
C PHE A 33 6.95 17.19 7.68
N ILE A 34 8.05 17.77 7.23
CA ILE A 34 9.23 17.05 6.74
C ILE A 34 9.78 16.11 7.81
N ASN A 35 9.89 16.59 9.05
CA ASN A 35 10.39 15.79 10.16
C ASN A 35 9.41 14.66 10.54
N LEU A 36 8.13 14.95 10.67
CA LEU A 36 7.11 13.95 11.03
C LEU A 36 6.95 12.87 9.96
N CYS A 37 6.88 13.24 8.68
CA CYS A 37 6.69 12.28 7.60
C CYS A 37 7.97 11.59 7.14
N GLY A 38 9.12 12.21 7.31
CA GLY A 38 10.38 11.68 6.77
C GLY A 38 11.49 11.46 7.79
N GLY A 39 11.41 12.07 8.97
CA GLY A 39 12.50 12.18 9.95
C GLY A 39 12.43 11.21 11.11
N VAL A 40 11.23 10.83 11.55
CA VAL A 40 11.05 10.03 12.76
C VAL A 40 11.06 8.54 12.45
N HIS A 41 11.83 7.81 13.23
CA HIS A 41 11.73 6.36 13.28
C HIS A 41 11.28 5.93 14.68
N ILE A 42 10.12 5.30 14.79
CA ILE A 42 9.50 5.00 16.08
C ILE A 42 10.37 4.11 16.99
N LEU A 43 11.21 3.27 16.38
CA LEU A 43 12.13 2.40 17.14
C LEU A 43 13.24 3.18 17.84
N ASP A 44 13.55 4.39 17.38
CA ASP A 44 14.56 5.27 17.99
C ASP A 44 13.97 6.12 19.13
N PHE A 45 12.65 6.06 19.34
CA PHE A 45 11.94 7.00 20.19
C PHE A 45 12.49 7.07 21.62
N LEU A 46 12.90 5.93 22.19
CA LEU A 46 13.43 5.85 23.56
C LEU A 46 14.96 5.73 23.63
N THR A 47 15.66 5.76 22.50
CA THR A 47 17.11 5.55 22.47
C THR A 47 17.91 6.78 22.05
N ARG A 48 17.25 7.80 21.49
CA ARG A 48 17.92 9.04 21.06
C ARG A 48 18.13 10.04 22.18
N GLU A 49 19.21 10.80 22.07
CA GLU A 49 19.53 11.94 22.92
C GLU A 49 19.99 13.12 22.02
N PRO A 50 19.32 14.30 22.08
CA PRO A 50 18.11 14.57 22.87
C PRO A 50 16.92 13.72 22.43
N ASP A 51 15.92 13.59 23.31
CA ASP A 51 14.73 12.78 23.03
C ASP A 51 13.92 13.34 21.85
N LEU A 52 13.28 12.43 21.10
CA LEU A 52 12.56 12.81 19.88
C LEU A 52 11.34 13.69 20.15
N TYR A 53 10.64 13.51 21.27
CA TYR A 53 9.43 14.27 21.58
C TYR A 53 9.74 15.75 21.77
N SER A 54 10.80 16.07 22.54
CA SER A 54 11.24 17.45 22.77
C SER A 54 11.93 18.06 21.55
N THR A 55 12.60 17.24 20.74
CA THR A 55 13.28 17.70 19.51
C THR A 55 12.29 18.07 18.41
N LEU A 56 11.20 17.31 18.28
CA LEU A 56 10.22 17.49 17.22
C LEU A 56 9.19 18.57 17.51
N LEU A 57 8.72 18.63 18.77
CA LEU A 57 7.53 19.38 19.12
C LEU A 57 7.85 20.65 19.91
N PRO A 58 7.26 21.81 19.55
CA PRO A 58 7.34 23.04 20.32
C PRO A 58 6.91 22.84 21.77
N GLU A 59 7.48 23.63 22.68
CA GLU A 59 7.20 23.49 24.11
C GLU A 59 5.74 23.77 24.48
N ASP A 60 5.10 24.75 23.81
CA ASP A 60 3.69 25.06 24.00
C ASP A 60 2.77 23.90 23.55
N TRP A 61 3.12 23.17 22.47
CA TRP A 61 2.41 21.96 22.07
C TRP A 61 2.56 20.85 23.10
N ARG A 62 3.77 20.64 23.62
CA ARG A 62 4.03 19.60 24.62
C ARG A 62 3.23 19.86 25.89
N ARG A 63 3.22 21.13 26.39
CA ARG A 63 2.40 21.51 27.54
C ARG A 63 0.90 21.30 27.31
N PHE A 64 0.42 21.62 26.12
CA PHE A 64 -0.97 21.35 25.73
C PHE A 64 -1.27 19.85 25.69
N PHE A 65 -0.41 19.05 25.09
CA PHE A 65 -0.57 17.60 25.01
C PHE A 65 -0.51 16.92 26.38
N ASP A 66 0.32 17.40 27.28
CA ASP A 66 0.43 16.87 28.66
C ASP A 66 -0.91 17.03 29.41
N ALA A 67 -1.65 18.10 29.14
CA ALA A 67 -2.92 18.40 29.80
C ALA A 67 -4.14 17.63 29.24
N HIS A 68 -4.02 16.98 28.06
CA HIS A 68 -5.14 16.33 27.39
C HIS A 68 -4.88 14.85 27.11
N ASP A 69 -5.95 14.07 26.94
CA ASP A 69 -5.87 12.66 26.52
C ASP A 69 -5.48 12.51 25.03
N VAL A 70 -4.85 11.40 24.68
CA VAL A 70 -4.43 11.12 23.29
C VAL A 70 -5.62 11.13 22.32
N TYR A 71 -6.78 10.63 22.75
CA TYR A 71 -7.98 10.58 21.91
C TYR A 71 -8.65 11.94 21.74
N ASP A 72 -8.51 12.83 22.74
CA ASP A 72 -8.91 14.23 22.60
C ASP A 72 -8.07 14.94 21.56
N ILE A 73 -6.76 14.71 21.59
CA ILE A 73 -5.84 15.25 20.57
C ILE A 73 -6.16 14.66 19.17
N LEU A 74 -6.40 13.35 19.07
CA LEU A 74 -6.83 12.75 17.79
C LEU A 74 -8.13 13.36 17.26
N HIS A 75 -9.09 13.64 18.15
CA HIS A 75 -10.32 14.32 17.76
C HIS A 75 -10.05 15.74 17.26
N LEU A 76 -9.19 16.49 17.96
CA LEU A 76 -8.76 17.82 17.52
C LEU A 76 -8.11 17.78 16.13
N LEU A 77 -7.19 16.85 15.90
CA LEU A 77 -6.48 16.73 14.62
C LEU A 77 -7.45 16.42 13.44
N LEU A 78 -8.44 15.57 13.68
CA LEU A 78 -9.23 14.96 12.61
C LEU A 78 -10.63 15.53 12.45
N ARG A 79 -11.34 15.86 13.54
CA ARG A 79 -12.78 16.05 13.52
C ARG A 79 -13.28 17.37 14.14
N GLU A 80 -12.45 18.03 14.97
CA GLU A 80 -12.87 19.27 15.63
C GLU A 80 -13.12 20.37 14.61
N ASP A 81 -14.18 21.15 14.80
CA ASP A 81 -14.40 22.39 14.06
C ASP A 81 -13.48 23.48 14.59
N LEU A 82 -12.47 23.84 13.78
CA LEU A 82 -11.45 24.82 14.17
C LEU A 82 -11.95 26.27 14.16
N SER A 83 -13.10 26.54 13.55
CA SER A 83 -13.69 27.89 13.54
C SER A 83 -14.09 28.37 14.94
N THR A 84 -14.39 27.41 15.83
CA THR A 84 -14.71 27.70 17.24
C THR A 84 -13.57 28.41 17.99
N PHE A 85 -12.32 28.26 17.52
CA PHE A 85 -11.15 28.90 18.11
C PHE A 85 -10.84 30.28 17.48
N ASP A 86 -11.51 30.67 16.39
CA ASP A 86 -11.30 31.95 15.72
C ASP A 86 -12.12 33.09 16.37
N CYS A 87 -13.30 32.77 16.90
CA CYS A 87 -14.23 33.74 17.50
C CYS A 87 -13.71 34.40 18.79
N SER A 88 -12.60 33.95 19.32
CA SER A 88 -12.06 34.41 20.62
C SER A 88 -11.19 35.68 20.53
N ARG A 89 -11.05 36.35 19.37
CA ARG A 89 -10.02 37.38 19.15
C ARG A 89 -10.48 38.74 18.62
N GLU A 90 -11.66 38.85 18.04
CA GLU A 90 -12.10 40.15 17.50
C GLU A 90 -12.83 41.04 18.51
N ASP A 91 -13.17 40.50 19.69
CA ASP A 91 -14.01 41.19 20.68
C ASP A 91 -13.24 41.77 21.91
N ASN A 92 -12.01 42.23 21.74
CA ASN A 92 -11.40 43.04 22.81
C ASN A 92 -12.03 44.45 22.93
N ASP A 93 -12.98 44.80 22.04
CA ASP A 93 -13.71 46.08 22.11
C ASP A 93 -15.24 45.91 22.30
N ALA A 94 -15.75 44.70 22.43
CA ALA A 94 -17.19 44.47 22.68
C ALA A 94 -17.49 44.44 24.18
N LEU A 95 -18.27 45.43 24.61
CA LEU A 95 -18.81 45.59 25.97
C LEU A 95 -19.88 44.56 26.36
N ASP A 96 -19.95 43.41 25.67
CA ASP A 96 -20.93 42.38 25.98
C ASP A 96 -20.22 41.10 26.42
N GLY A 97 -20.36 40.77 27.68
CA GLY A 97 -19.62 39.78 28.44
C GLY A 97 -19.82 38.30 28.07
N THR A 98 -19.62 37.93 26.82
CA THR A 98 -19.47 36.52 26.44
C THR A 98 -18.03 36.06 26.75
N PRO A 99 -17.83 35.07 27.64
CA PRO A 99 -16.49 34.64 28.01
C PRO A 99 -15.81 34.02 26.81
N SER A 100 -14.70 34.62 26.37
CA SER A 100 -13.71 33.98 25.49
C SER A 100 -13.45 32.57 26.02
N GLN A 101 -13.52 31.56 25.14
CA GLN A 101 -13.31 30.17 25.52
C GLN A 101 -11.87 30.00 26.01
N THR A 102 -11.68 30.06 27.32
CA THR A 102 -10.38 29.97 27.98
C THR A 102 -9.94 28.52 28.20
N THR A 103 -10.86 27.56 28.03
CA THR A 103 -10.63 26.13 28.26
C THR A 103 -11.21 25.29 27.14
N TRP A 104 -10.52 24.21 26.80
CA TRP A 104 -10.98 23.18 25.91
C TRP A 104 -10.90 21.84 26.62
N ARG A 105 -12.01 21.07 26.66
CA ARG A 105 -12.12 19.75 27.32
C ARG A 105 -11.50 19.71 28.73
N ASN A 106 -11.83 20.71 29.53
CA ASN A 106 -11.34 20.88 30.93
C ASN A 106 -9.84 21.14 31.06
N GLY A 107 -9.15 21.51 29.99
CA GLY A 107 -7.75 21.89 29.97
C GLY A 107 -7.49 23.19 29.19
N PRO A 108 -6.22 23.53 28.91
CA PRO A 108 -5.85 24.70 28.12
C PRO A 108 -6.38 24.60 26.68
N VAL A 109 -6.58 25.73 26.03
CA VAL A 109 -6.93 25.78 24.60
C VAL A 109 -5.72 25.40 23.74
N PRO A 110 -5.95 24.85 22.52
CA PRO A 110 -4.86 24.51 21.61
C PRO A 110 -4.00 25.73 21.26
N PRO A 111 -2.67 25.59 21.22
CA PRO A 111 -1.78 26.64 20.73
C PRO A 111 -2.13 27.05 19.29
N ARG A 112 -1.99 28.34 18.99
CA ARG A 112 -2.30 28.89 17.67
C ARG A 112 -1.49 28.20 16.56
N SER A 113 -0.20 27.97 16.79
CA SER A 113 0.68 27.28 15.84
C SER A 113 0.24 25.84 15.55
N LEU A 114 -0.35 25.15 16.55
CA LEU A 114 -0.96 23.83 16.36
C LEU A 114 -2.21 23.91 15.48
N LEU A 115 -3.10 24.87 15.75
CA LEU A 115 -4.31 25.06 14.94
C LEU A 115 -3.97 25.44 13.50
N GLU A 116 -2.98 26.29 13.27
CA GLU A 116 -2.46 26.64 11.96
C GLU A 116 -1.92 25.40 11.22
N TYR A 117 -1.12 24.58 11.91
CA TYR A 117 -0.61 23.33 11.34
C TYR A 117 -1.74 22.35 10.97
N ILE A 118 -2.75 22.22 11.82
CA ILE A 118 -3.90 21.35 11.54
C ILE A 118 -4.66 21.83 10.30
N ARG A 119 -4.88 23.16 10.16
CA ARG A 119 -5.51 23.74 8.98
C ARG A 119 -4.69 23.46 7.73
N GLU A 120 -3.38 23.70 7.78
CA GLU A 120 -2.49 23.43 6.65
C GLU A 120 -2.51 21.97 6.22
N VAL A 121 -2.45 21.01 7.13
CA VAL A 121 -2.55 19.59 6.78
C VAL A 121 -3.92 19.27 6.16
N ARG A 122 -5.02 19.71 6.79
CA ARG A 122 -6.38 19.41 6.30
C ARG A 122 -6.64 20.00 4.91
N ARG A 123 -6.22 21.23 4.64
CA ARG A 123 -6.42 21.90 3.35
C ARG A 123 -5.60 21.28 2.20
N HIS A 124 -4.51 20.57 2.51
CA HIS A 124 -3.69 19.90 1.51
C HIS A 124 -4.04 18.42 1.31
N THR A 125 -5.00 17.87 2.06
CA THR A 125 -5.50 16.51 1.85
C THR A 125 -6.61 16.48 0.80
N LEU A 126 -6.68 15.37 0.03
CA LEU A 126 -7.77 15.16 -0.91
C LEU A 126 -9.04 14.68 -0.18
N ARG A 127 -10.20 15.18 -0.59
CA ARG A 127 -11.50 14.72 -0.08
C ARG A 127 -11.74 13.26 -0.45
N ARG A 128 -12.49 12.56 0.41
CA ARG A 128 -12.77 11.13 0.30
C ARG A 128 -14.26 10.83 0.22
N ASP A 129 -15.06 11.86 -0.06
CA ASP A 129 -16.51 11.73 -0.10
C ASP A 129 -16.90 10.78 -1.23
N PHE A 130 -17.61 9.74 -0.87
CA PHE A 130 -18.16 8.77 -1.79
C PHE A 130 -19.66 8.95 -1.86
N VAL A 131 -20.16 9.25 -3.04
CA VAL A 131 -21.60 9.30 -3.32
C VAL A 131 -21.97 8.02 -4.08
N PRO A 132 -22.69 7.08 -3.45
CA PRO A 132 -23.14 5.89 -4.15
C PRO A 132 -23.95 6.28 -5.39
N GLN A 133 -23.56 5.79 -6.56
CA GLN A 133 -24.33 6.01 -7.78
C GLN A 133 -25.75 5.49 -7.58
N THR A 134 -26.71 6.41 -7.50
CA THR A 134 -28.14 6.09 -7.40
C THR A 134 -28.52 5.23 -8.60
N LYS A 135 -29.35 4.22 -8.36
CA LYS A 135 -29.80 3.24 -9.36
C LYS A 135 -30.23 3.96 -10.64
N SER A 136 -29.45 3.84 -11.72
CA SER A 136 -30.02 4.06 -13.04
C SER A 136 -31.09 2.99 -13.23
N SER A 137 -32.24 3.40 -13.72
CA SER A 137 -33.50 2.61 -13.82
C SER A 137 -33.40 1.33 -14.68
N SER A 138 -32.20 0.94 -15.14
CA SER A 138 -31.99 -0.22 -16.02
C SER A 138 -31.13 -1.36 -15.46
N SER A 139 -30.48 -1.22 -14.28
CA SER A 139 -29.69 -2.33 -13.73
C SER A 139 -30.43 -3.05 -12.59
N THR A 140 -30.87 -4.26 -12.84
CA THR A 140 -31.49 -5.20 -11.89
C THR A 140 -30.50 -5.81 -10.89
N HIS A 141 -29.21 -5.47 -10.95
CA HIS A 141 -28.17 -6.09 -10.14
C HIS A 141 -27.72 -5.15 -9.01
N SER A 142 -28.28 -5.36 -7.78
CA SER A 142 -27.96 -4.54 -6.60
C SER A 142 -26.94 -5.15 -5.66
N ALA A 143 -26.45 -6.36 -5.91
CA ALA A 143 -25.40 -7.02 -5.10
C ALA A 143 -24.72 -8.13 -5.91
N ILE A 144 -23.42 -8.36 -5.64
CA ILE A 144 -22.68 -9.47 -6.24
C ILE A 144 -23.37 -10.79 -5.88
N PRO A 145 -23.78 -11.63 -6.87
CA PRO A 145 -24.37 -12.93 -6.60
C PRO A 145 -23.48 -13.79 -5.69
N ARG A 146 -24.09 -14.57 -4.79
CA ARG A 146 -23.34 -15.37 -3.81
C ARG A 146 -22.30 -16.29 -4.45
N ARG A 147 -22.60 -16.88 -5.62
CA ARG A 147 -21.68 -17.75 -6.37
C ARG A 147 -20.45 -17.00 -6.89
N ILE A 148 -20.60 -15.73 -7.29
CA ILE A 148 -19.50 -14.89 -7.80
C ILE A 148 -18.64 -14.35 -6.64
N GLY A 149 -19.26 -14.03 -5.49
CA GLY A 149 -18.59 -13.53 -4.30
C GLY A 149 -17.92 -14.60 -3.43
N LEU A 150 -17.70 -15.82 -3.95
CA LEU A 150 -17.01 -16.88 -3.22
C LEU A 150 -15.59 -16.46 -2.82
N GLY A 151 -15.25 -16.58 -1.54
CA GLY A 151 -13.94 -16.22 -1.00
C GLY A 151 -13.72 -14.73 -0.72
N MET A 152 -14.71 -13.86 -0.99
CA MET A 152 -14.61 -12.44 -0.66
C MET A 152 -14.96 -12.20 0.82
N THR A 153 -14.11 -11.45 1.52
CA THR A 153 -14.45 -10.83 2.81
C THR A 153 -15.49 -9.71 2.61
N THR A 154 -16.12 -9.23 3.68
CA THR A 154 -17.09 -8.12 3.61
C THR A 154 -16.47 -6.88 2.97
N LYS A 155 -15.28 -6.48 3.43
CA LYS A 155 -14.51 -5.37 2.85
C LYS A 155 -14.26 -5.58 1.35
N LYS A 156 -13.74 -6.76 0.96
CA LYS A 156 -13.47 -7.07 -0.45
C LYS A 156 -14.72 -7.04 -1.31
N ARG A 157 -15.85 -7.51 -0.78
CA ARG A 157 -17.14 -7.46 -1.47
C ARG A 157 -17.57 -6.02 -1.73
N HIS A 158 -17.47 -5.14 -0.73
CA HIS A 158 -17.78 -3.71 -0.87
C HIS A 158 -16.91 -3.06 -1.97
N GLU A 159 -15.58 -3.25 -1.90
CA GLU A 159 -14.65 -2.70 -2.89
C GLU A 159 -14.99 -3.17 -4.31
N VAL A 160 -15.17 -4.48 -4.50
CA VAL A 160 -15.43 -5.07 -5.82
C VAL A 160 -16.80 -4.65 -6.37
N GLU A 161 -17.84 -4.62 -5.54
CA GLU A 161 -19.19 -4.23 -5.94
C GLU A 161 -19.22 -2.80 -6.50
N HIS A 162 -18.67 -1.86 -5.75
CA HIS A 162 -18.68 -0.46 -6.14
C HIS A 162 -17.73 -0.19 -7.31
N PHE A 163 -16.53 -0.75 -7.28
CA PHE A 163 -15.56 -0.51 -8.35
C PHE A 163 -15.94 -1.21 -9.66
N ALA A 164 -16.51 -2.41 -9.63
CA ALA A 164 -16.98 -3.05 -10.86
C ALA A 164 -18.12 -2.26 -11.52
N LYS A 165 -19.05 -1.72 -10.71
CA LYS A 165 -20.11 -0.84 -11.22
C LYS A 165 -19.54 0.45 -11.82
N TYR A 166 -18.54 1.04 -11.14
CA TYR A 166 -17.84 2.23 -11.63
C TYR A 166 -17.14 1.96 -12.97
N VAL A 167 -16.38 0.86 -13.07
CA VAL A 167 -15.67 0.45 -14.29
C VAL A 167 -16.65 0.22 -15.46
N ASP A 168 -17.77 -0.45 -15.20
CA ASP A 168 -18.80 -0.65 -16.24
C ASP A 168 -19.38 0.69 -16.74
N SER A 169 -19.72 1.60 -15.82
CA SER A 169 -20.15 2.96 -16.17
C SER A 169 -19.09 3.74 -16.94
N LEU A 170 -17.81 3.55 -16.57
CA LEU A 170 -16.69 4.20 -17.25
C LEU A 170 -16.50 3.71 -18.67
N THR A 171 -16.77 2.40 -18.98
CA THR A 171 -16.73 1.90 -20.38
C THR A 171 -17.69 2.66 -21.28
N ALA A 172 -18.89 2.97 -20.80
CA ALA A 172 -19.87 3.77 -21.52
C ALA A 172 -19.39 5.22 -21.71
N THR A 173 -18.80 5.83 -20.67
CA THR A 173 -18.22 7.19 -20.75
C THR A 173 -17.06 7.23 -21.77
N VAL A 174 -16.20 6.22 -21.78
CA VAL A 174 -15.10 6.10 -22.76
C VAL A 174 -15.64 5.98 -24.17
N ALA A 175 -16.67 5.14 -24.37
CA ALA A 175 -17.30 4.95 -25.68
C ALA A 175 -17.94 6.26 -26.19
N GLU A 176 -18.61 7.03 -25.32
CA GLU A 176 -19.18 8.33 -25.66
C GLU A 176 -18.07 9.34 -26.00
N ALA A 177 -17.01 9.40 -25.19
CA ALA A 177 -15.92 10.36 -25.36
C ALA A 177 -15.11 10.11 -26.65
N ARG A 178 -14.93 8.86 -27.05
CA ARG A 178 -14.10 8.46 -28.20
C ARG A 178 -14.87 8.09 -29.46
N GLY A 179 -16.15 7.79 -29.33
CA GLY A 179 -16.96 7.21 -30.44
C GLY A 179 -16.65 5.73 -30.71
N GLU A 180 -15.88 5.06 -29.87
CA GLU A 180 -15.47 3.67 -30.01
C GLU A 180 -15.65 2.90 -28.69
N PRO A 181 -16.25 1.69 -28.70
CA PRO A 181 -16.45 0.92 -27.47
C PRO A 181 -15.14 0.29 -26.96
N VAL A 182 -15.06 0.09 -25.64
CA VAL A 182 -14.04 -0.75 -25.01
C VAL A 182 -14.29 -2.21 -25.42
N THR A 183 -13.27 -2.90 -25.91
CA THR A 183 -13.38 -4.31 -26.32
C THR A 183 -12.92 -5.29 -25.23
N HIS A 184 -11.91 -4.91 -24.46
CA HIS A 184 -11.33 -5.70 -23.38
C HIS A 184 -10.96 -4.83 -22.18
N ILE A 185 -11.09 -5.41 -20.99
CA ILE A 185 -10.60 -4.82 -19.76
C ILE A 185 -9.43 -5.64 -19.25
N VAL A 186 -8.28 -5.00 -19.04
CA VAL A 186 -7.07 -5.62 -18.47
C VAL A 186 -6.99 -5.29 -17.00
N ASP A 187 -7.01 -6.30 -16.12
CA ASP A 187 -6.87 -6.16 -14.66
C ASP A 187 -5.43 -6.44 -14.23
N PHE A 188 -4.73 -5.39 -13.76
CA PHE A 188 -3.34 -5.44 -13.31
C PHE A 188 -3.22 -5.95 -11.89
N GLY A 189 -2.44 -7.03 -11.68
CA GLY A 189 -2.31 -7.66 -10.38
C GLY A 189 -3.65 -8.20 -9.89
N SER A 190 -4.34 -8.94 -10.77
CA SER A 190 -5.72 -9.41 -10.57
C SER A 190 -5.90 -10.30 -9.33
N GLY A 191 -4.80 -10.84 -8.77
CA GLY A 191 -4.82 -11.74 -7.64
C GLY A 191 -5.73 -12.95 -7.90
N GLN A 192 -6.77 -13.14 -7.08
CA GLN A 192 -7.78 -14.18 -7.29
C GLN A 192 -8.90 -13.78 -8.26
N ASN A 193 -8.69 -12.73 -9.04
CA ASN A 193 -9.58 -12.23 -10.09
C ASN A 193 -11.02 -11.96 -9.62
N TYR A 194 -11.20 -11.38 -8.44
CA TYR A 194 -12.52 -11.05 -7.92
C TYR A 194 -13.20 -9.94 -8.74
N LEU A 195 -12.45 -8.91 -9.11
CA LEU A 195 -12.94 -7.80 -9.94
C LEU A 195 -13.30 -8.30 -11.35
N GLY A 196 -12.36 -8.93 -12.03
CA GLY A 196 -12.58 -9.43 -13.40
C GLY A 196 -13.72 -10.44 -13.47
N ARG A 197 -13.83 -11.35 -12.50
CA ARG A 197 -14.96 -12.30 -12.42
C ARG A 197 -16.30 -11.57 -12.28
N THR A 198 -16.37 -10.51 -11.47
CA THR A 198 -17.61 -9.74 -11.30
C THR A 198 -17.95 -8.97 -12.58
N LEU A 199 -16.96 -8.37 -13.24
CA LEU A 199 -17.15 -7.66 -14.52
C LEU A 199 -17.62 -8.60 -15.63
N ALA A 200 -17.01 -9.78 -15.76
CA ALA A 200 -17.42 -10.77 -16.76
C ALA A 200 -18.82 -11.31 -16.50
N ALA A 201 -19.11 -11.70 -15.25
CA ALA A 201 -20.36 -12.38 -14.92
C ALA A 201 -21.57 -11.45 -14.79
N SER A 202 -21.39 -10.21 -14.30
CA SER A 202 -22.50 -9.29 -14.01
C SER A 202 -22.65 -8.19 -15.06
N TYR A 203 -21.58 -7.86 -15.79
CA TYR A 203 -21.57 -6.76 -16.75
C TYR A 203 -21.15 -7.19 -18.16
N ASN A 204 -21.00 -8.50 -18.40
CA ASN A 204 -20.67 -9.08 -19.72
C ASN A 204 -19.40 -8.48 -20.38
N GLN A 205 -18.39 -8.12 -19.55
CA GLN A 205 -17.13 -7.55 -20.02
C GLN A 205 -16.11 -8.64 -20.34
N ASN A 206 -15.27 -8.45 -21.38
CA ASN A 206 -14.16 -9.33 -21.70
C ASN A 206 -12.92 -8.95 -20.88
N ILE A 207 -12.41 -9.88 -20.09
CA ILE A 207 -11.39 -9.63 -19.08
C ILE A 207 -10.09 -10.35 -19.45
N ILE A 208 -8.97 -9.63 -19.34
CA ILE A 208 -7.61 -10.16 -19.38
C ILE A 208 -7.00 -9.93 -17.99
N ALA A 209 -6.91 -10.97 -17.20
CA ALA A 209 -6.37 -10.93 -15.84
C ALA A 209 -4.87 -11.20 -15.87
N ILE A 210 -4.04 -10.20 -15.53
CA ILE A 210 -2.58 -10.33 -15.45
C ILE A 210 -2.16 -10.45 -13.98
N GLU A 211 -1.48 -11.54 -13.64
CA GLU A 211 -1.00 -11.81 -12.28
C GLU A 211 0.35 -12.53 -12.32
N ARG A 212 1.29 -12.10 -11.47
CA ARG A 212 2.63 -12.68 -11.39
C ARG A 212 2.65 -14.05 -10.71
N GLN A 213 1.84 -14.22 -9.67
CA GLN A 213 1.90 -15.42 -8.82
C GLN A 213 1.04 -16.55 -9.39
N HIS A 214 1.69 -17.65 -9.80
CA HIS A 214 1.01 -18.87 -10.28
C HIS A 214 -0.07 -19.38 -9.33
N ALA A 215 0.18 -19.33 -8.02
CA ALA A 215 -0.79 -19.77 -7.01
C ALA A 215 -2.10 -18.95 -7.04
N ASN A 216 -2.02 -17.64 -7.30
CA ASN A 216 -3.19 -16.78 -7.45
C ASN A 216 -3.96 -17.10 -8.71
N VAL A 217 -3.29 -17.28 -9.86
CA VAL A 217 -3.91 -17.66 -11.13
C VAL A 217 -4.61 -19.01 -11.01
N SER A 218 -3.94 -20.00 -10.39
CA SER A 218 -4.53 -21.33 -10.16
C SER A 218 -5.75 -21.24 -9.25
N GLY A 219 -5.65 -20.50 -8.14
CA GLY A 219 -6.77 -20.28 -7.21
C GLY A 219 -7.96 -19.57 -7.87
N ALA A 220 -7.70 -18.57 -8.71
CA ALA A 220 -8.72 -17.87 -9.49
C ALA A 220 -9.49 -18.82 -10.42
N LYS A 221 -8.77 -19.66 -11.20
CA LYS A 221 -9.37 -20.68 -12.09
C LYS A 221 -10.20 -21.70 -11.31
N ASP A 222 -9.77 -22.12 -10.12
CA ASP A 222 -10.54 -23.02 -9.26
C ASP A 222 -11.84 -22.37 -8.75
N ILE A 223 -11.80 -21.07 -8.44
CA ILE A 223 -13.01 -20.33 -8.03
C ILE A 223 -13.96 -20.16 -9.22
N ASP A 224 -13.47 -19.92 -10.44
CA ASP A 224 -14.30 -19.81 -11.63
C ASP A 224 -15.10 -21.10 -11.91
N VAL A 225 -14.45 -22.26 -11.72
CA VAL A 225 -15.14 -23.56 -11.81
C VAL A 225 -16.22 -23.69 -10.74
N LYS A 226 -15.93 -23.28 -9.48
CA LYS A 226 -16.91 -23.31 -8.38
C LYS A 226 -18.06 -22.31 -8.62
N ALA A 227 -17.78 -21.19 -9.27
CA ALA A 227 -18.76 -20.18 -9.66
C ALA A 227 -19.58 -20.56 -10.90
N LYS A 228 -19.30 -21.72 -11.52
CA LYS A 228 -19.90 -22.21 -12.77
C LYS A 228 -19.65 -21.29 -13.99
N LEU A 229 -18.57 -20.54 -13.98
CA LEU A 229 -18.13 -19.69 -15.10
C LEU A 229 -17.13 -20.41 -16.01
N ALA A 230 -16.54 -21.49 -15.55
CA ALA A 230 -15.63 -22.33 -16.33
C ALA A 230 -15.93 -23.82 -16.13
N LYS A 231 -15.71 -24.64 -17.17
CA LYS A 231 -15.85 -26.09 -17.07
C LYS A 231 -14.62 -26.72 -16.45
N LYS A 232 -14.79 -27.66 -15.50
CA LYS A 232 -13.70 -28.42 -14.92
C LYS A 232 -13.00 -29.25 -15.98
N LYS A 233 -11.71 -29.01 -16.26
CA LYS A 233 -10.92 -29.90 -17.12
C LYS A 233 -10.75 -31.25 -16.41
N VAL A 234 -11.42 -32.30 -16.88
CA VAL A 234 -11.24 -33.67 -16.38
C VAL A 234 -9.99 -34.24 -17.05
N VAL A 235 -8.86 -34.19 -16.36
CA VAL A 235 -7.68 -34.92 -16.79
C VAL A 235 -7.88 -36.39 -16.43
N ILE A 236 -8.33 -37.19 -17.41
CA ILE A 236 -8.41 -38.64 -17.27
C ILE A 236 -6.97 -39.19 -17.25
N LYS A 237 -6.39 -39.29 -16.04
CA LYS A 237 -5.16 -40.06 -15.88
C LYS A 237 -5.49 -41.51 -16.18
N ARG A 238 -5.18 -41.98 -17.38
CA ARG A 238 -5.20 -43.41 -17.67
C ARG A 238 -4.25 -44.07 -16.69
N ALA A 239 -4.81 -44.82 -15.72
CA ALA A 239 -4.05 -45.64 -14.81
C ALA A 239 -3.23 -46.64 -15.64
N LYS A 240 -1.91 -46.46 -15.71
CA LYS A 240 -1.00 -47.48 -16.20
C LYS A 240 -1.21 -48.72 -15.31
N LYS A 241 -1.80 -49.81 -15.88
CA LYS A 241 -1.86 -51.09 -15.22
C LYS A 241 -0.44 -51.51 -14.82
N SER A 242 -0.14 -51.36 -13.55
CA SER A 242 1.07 -51.87 -12.95
C SER A 242 1.03 -53.39 -13.04
N LYS A 243 1.84 -53.99 -13.92
CA LYS A 243 2.20 -55.41 -13.83
C LYS A 243 3.00 -55.58 -12.56
N ARG A 244 2.37 -56.21 -11.56
CA ARG A 244 3.01 -56.74 -10.36
C ARG A 244 4.10 -57.70 -10.79
N ARG A 245 5.35 -57.37 -10.54
CA ARG A 245 6.47 -58.32 -10.51
C ARG A 245 7.09 -58.26 -9.14
N ILE A 246 7.00 -59.41 -8.49
CA ILE A 246 7.58 -59.76 -7.18
C ILE A 246 9.08 -60.04 -7.40
N ALA A 247 9.88 -59.62 -6.50
CA ALA A 247 11.13 -60.19 -5.97
C ALA A 247 12.30 -59.21 -5.91
N SER A 248 12.66 -58.97 -4.73
CA SER A 248 13.93 -59.23 -3.98
C SER A 248 15.09 -58.26 -4.21
N GLU A 249 15.37 -57.54 -3.14
CA GLU A 249 16.63 -57.44 -2.40
C GLU A 249 17.91 -56.97 -3.12
N GLN A 250 18.49 -56.01 -2.50
CA GLN A 250 19.89 -55.76 -2.11
C GLN A 250 20.49 -54.46 -2.58
N GLN A 251 20.79 -53.63 -1.58
CA GLN A 251 21.96 -52.80 -1.31
C GLN A 251 22.99 -52.61 -2.45
N GLN A 252 23.33 -51.34 -2.70
CA GLN A 252 24.74 -50.88 -2.52
C GLN A 252 24.83 -49.37 -2.72
N GLU A 253 25.48 -48.75 -1.75
CA GLU A 253 26.10 -47.44 -1.79
C GLU A 253 27.18 -47.40 -2.88
N GLU A 254 27.30 -46.30 -3.59
CA GLU A 254 28.62 -45.78 -4.03
C GLU A 254 28.56 -44.31 -4.38
N GLU A 255 29.44 -43.55 -3.77
CA GLU A 255 29.84 -42.20 -4.04
C GLU A 255 30.31 -42.01 -5.48
N CYS A 256 30.03 -40.87 -6.07
CA CYS A 256 31.00 -40.19 -6.93
C CYS A 256 30.80 -38.66 -6.95
N GLN A 257 31.90 -38.03 -6.65
CA GLN A 257 32.17 -36.60 -6.61
C GLN A 257 32.15 -35.95 -8.01
N ALA A 258 31.92 -34.64 -7.95
CA ALA A 258 32.49 -33.56 -8.77
C ALA A 258 31.65 -33.05 -9.96
N CYS A 259 31.22 -31.85 -9.83
CA CYS A 259 31.64 -30.62 -10.54
C CYS A 259 30.52 -29.59 -10.50
N THR A 260 30.81 -28.49 -9.84
CA THR A 260 30.08 -27.20 -9.87
C THR A 260 30.20 -26.55 -11.24
N PRO A 261 29.27 -25.65 -11.63
CA PRO A 261 29.53 -24.26 -11.31
C PRO A 261 28.30 -23.47 -10.78
N ASP A 262 28.67 -22.49 -9.97
CA ASP A 262 27.98 -21.34 -9.47
C ASP A 262 26.64 -20.93 -10.12
N THR A 263 25.58 -21.08 -9.35
CA THR A 263 24.43 -20.20 -9.37
C THR A 263 24.16 -19.83 -7.92
N ALA A 264 24.40 -18.57 -7.60
CA ALA A 264 24.03 -18.01 -6.31
C ALA A 264 22.54 -18.25 -6.07
N PRO A 265 22.14 -18.74 -4.88
CA PRO A 265 20.73 -18.85 -4.54
C PRO A 265 20.15 -17.44 -4.47
N ALA A 266 19.01 -17.26 -5.14
CA ALA A 266 18.19 -16.07 -4.94
C ALA A 266 17.94 -15.89 -3.43
N PRO A 267 17.99 -14.65 -2.91
CA PRO A 267 17.75 -14.42 -1.50
C PRO A 267 16.34 -14.93 -1.15
N PRO A 268 16.15 -15.55 0.01
CA PRO A 268 14.84 -15.97 0.46
C PRO A 268 13.93 -14.73 0.49
N GLN A 269 12.78 -14.83 -0.13
CA GLN A 269 11.73 -13.82 -0.04
C GLN A 269 11.18 -13.87 1.39
N ASP A 270 11.81 -13.12 2.30
CA ASP A 270 11.27 -12.90 3.64
C ASP A 270 10.01 -12.02 3.48
N GLU A 271 8.84 -12.64 3.64
CA GLU A 271 7.55 -11.94 3.79
C GLU A 271 7.52 -11.04 5.05
N ASP A 272 8.54 -11.09 5.88
CA ASP A 272 8.77 -10.26 7.06
C ASP A 272 9.51 -8.96 6.73
N SER A 273 8.96 -8.16 5.80
CA SER A 273 9.59 -6.89 5.43
C SER A 273 9.49 -5.84 6.55
N VAL A 274 10.40 -4.87 6.56
CA VAL A 274 10.39 -3.64 7.39
C VAL A 274 9.00 -2.98 7.41
N PHE A 275 8.20 -3.19 6.38
CA PHE A 275 6.85 -2.67 6.21
C PHE A 275 5.87 -3.17 7.26
N THR A 276 6.03 -4.39 7.78
CA THR A 276 5.20 -4.91 8.87
C THR A 276 5.41 -4.14 10.18
N VAL A 277 6.55 -3.47 10.34
CA VAL A 277 6.83 -2.62 11.50
C VAL A 277 6.02 -1.32 11.44
N PHE A 278 5.73 -0.82 10.24
CA PHE A 278 5.06 0.46 10.01
C PHE A 278 3.61 0.33 9.58
N SER A 279 3.23 -0.77 8.95
CA SER A 279 1.83 -1.04 8.62
C SER A 279 1.11 -1.49 9.88
N GLY A 280 0.39 -0.59 10.51
CA GLY A 280 -0.45 -0.90 11.68
C GLY A 280 -1.67 -1.77 11.37
N ILE A 281 -1.92 -2.05 10.10
CA ILE A 281 -2.95 -2.97 9.65
C ILE A 281 -2.26 -4.32 9.43
N ASN A 282 -2.02 -5.04 10.51
CA ASN A 282 -1.72 -6.46 10.44
C ASN A 282 -3.01 -7.20 10.06
N LEU A 283 -3.18 -7.45 8.77
CA LEU A 283 -3.93 -8.63 8.37
C LEU A 283 -3.00 -9.81 8.67
N ASP A 284 -3.23 -10.49 9.81
CA ASP A 284 -2.59 -11.76 10.10
C ASP A 284 -2.96 -12.73 8.94
N PRO A 285 -1.98 -13.40 8.31
CA PRO A 285 -2.28 -14.41 7.30
C PRO A 285 -3.29 -15.48 7.79
N SER A 286 -3.42 -15.68 9.11
CA SER A 286 -4.45 -16.54 9.71
C SER A 286 -5.86 -15.95 9.67
N ASP A 287 -6.01 -14.63 9.54
CA ASP A 287 -7.31 -13.96 9.35
C ASP A 287 -7.81 -14.06 7.90
N ILE A 288 -6.94 -14.50 6.97
CA ILE A 288 -7.24 -14.71 5.56
C ILE A 288 -7.63 -16.18 5.29
N ALA A 289 -7.38 -17.09 6.21
CA ALA A 289 -7.76 -18.48 6.07
C ALA A 289 -9.30 -18.63 6.17
N PRO A 290 -9.98 -19.21 5.17
CA PRO A 290 -11.40 -19.48 5.27
C PRO A 290 -11.65 -20.44 6.46
N PRO A 291 -12.74 -20.25 7.22
CA PRO A 291 -13.09 -21.17 8.29
C PRO A 291 -13.25 -22.58 7.73
N PRO A 292 -12.82 -23.63 8.46
CA PRO A 292 -12.94 -25.00 7.97
C PRO A 292 -14.41 -25.33 7.68
N ASP A 293 -14.68 -25.76 6.45
CA ASP A 293 -15.98 -26.19 5.97
C ASP A 293 -16.61 -27.22 6.90
N ARG A 294 -17.60 -26.81 7.67
CA ARG A 294 -18.58 -27.74 8.24
C ARG A 294 -19.62 -28.07 7.18
N LEU A 295 -19.23 -28.93 6.26
CA LEU A 295 -20.16 -29.58 5.36
C LEU A 295 -20.89 -30.70 6.12
N SER A 296 -21.99 -30.37 6.75
CA SER A 296 -23.03 -31.33 7.04
C SER A 296 -24.03 -31.32 5.91
N GLY A 297 -24.15 -32.46 5.23
CA GLY A 297 -24.97 -32.63 4.06
C GLY A 297 -26.45 -32.37 4.28
N ARG A 298 -27.03 -31.73 3.27
CA ARG A 298 -28.42 -31.98 2.85
C ARG A 298 -28.49 -31.82 1.35
N HIS A 299 -28.60 -32.96 0.67
CA HIS A 299 -29.05 -33.00 -0.72
C HIS A 299 -30.48 -32.43 -0.80
N SER A 300 -30.65 -31.31 -1.46
CA SER A 300 -31.90 -30.96 -2.08
C SER A 300 -31.68 -30.94 -3.61
N LYS A 301 -32.23 -31.92 -4.28
CA LYS A 301 -32.47 -31.87 -5.73
C LYS A 301 -33.54 -30.84 -5.97
N LYS A 302 -33.23 -29.83 -6.78
CA LYS A 302 -34.08 -29.09 -7.75
C LYS A 302 -33.34 -27.78 -8.09
N ASP A 303 -33.11 -27.52 -9.23
CA ASP A 303 -33.53 -26.97 -10.48
C ASP A 303 -32.33 -26.81 -11.42
N ASP A 304 -32.20 -27.73 -12.35
CA ASP A 304 -31.31 -27.59 -13.53
C ASP A 304 -32.14 -27.00 -14.69
N SER A 305 -32.45 -25.72 -14.59
CA SER A 305 -32.90 -24.87 -15.69
C SER A 305 -32.71 -23.39 -15.32
N GLU A 306 -31.48 -23.02 -15.03
CA GLU A 306 -31.09 -21.60 -15.15
C GLU A 306 -30.45 -21.46 -16.53
N ASP A 307 -31.11 -20.71 -17.40
CA ASP A 307 -30.61 -20.23 -18.66
C ASP A 307 -29.16 -19.74 -18.48
N GLU A 308 -28.23 -20.26 -19.32
CA GLU A 308 -26.86 -19.72 -19.38
C GLU A 308 -26.99 -18.26 -19.85
N MET A 309 -27.03 -17.32 -18.89
CA MET A 309 -26.95 -15.91 -19.23
C MET A 309 -25.60 -15.68 -19.92
N PRO A 310 -25.58 -14.99 -21.06
CA PRO A 310 -24.33 -14.66 -21.72
C PRO A 310 -23.41 -13.90 -20.76
N HIS A 311 -22.22 -14.41 -20.53
CA HIS A 311 -21.19 -13.75 -19.74
C HIS A 311 -19.97 -13.46 -20.61
N GLY A 312 -19.22 -12.40 -20.24
CA GLY A 312 -17.98 -12.04 -20.91
C GLY A 312 -16.88 -13.10 -20.75
N SER A 313 -15.84 -13.00 -21.57
CA SER A 313 -14.68 -13.89 -21.49
C SER A 313 -13.75 -13.56 -20.33
N MET A 314 -12.96 -14.54 -19.89
CA MET A 314 -11.90 -14.37 -18.90
C MET A 314 -10.64 -15.10 -19.34
N ASP A 315 -9.60 -14.35 -19.65
CA ASP A 315 -8.28 -14.85 -20.01
C ASP A 315 -7.27 -14.53 -18.91
N TYR A 316 -6.38 -15.48 -18.63
CA TYR A 316 -5.39 -15.37 -17.57
C TYR A 316 -3.98 -15.39 -18.13
N ILE A 317 -3.22 -14.34 -17.85
CA ILE A 317 -1.81 -14.20 -18.23
C ILE A 317 -0.97 -14.19 -16.95
N GLU A 318 -0.04 -15.16 -16.82
CA GLU A 318 0.96 -15.18 -15.76
C GLU A 318 2.16 -14.36 -16.19
N HIS A 319 2.23 -13.11 -15.72
CA HIS A 319 3.28 -12.18 -16.11
C HIS A 319 3.55 -11.11 -15.02
N GLU A 320 4.82 -10.70 -14.89
CA GLU A 320 5.22 -9.59 -14.05
C GLU A 320 5.30 -8.30 -14.87
N ILE A 321 4.48 -7.31 -14.54
CA ILE A 321 4.46 -6.01 -15.22
C ILE A 321 5.57 -5.14 -14.64
N THR A 322 6.53 -4.73 -15.48
CA THR A 322 7.74 -4.01 -15.08
C THR A 322 7.81 -2.56 -15.56
N ASP A 323 7.10 -2.20 -16.63
CA ASP A 323 7.22 -0.86 -17.24
C ASP A 323 5.90 -0.25 -17.74
N GLY A 324 4.86 -1.04 -17.93
CA GLY A 324 3.56 -0.62 -18.47
C GLY A 324 3.41 -0.78 -19.99
N TYR A 325 4.39 -1.36 -20.69
CA TYR A 325 4.25 -1.71 -22.11
C TYR A 325 3.55 -3.05 -22.25
N LEU A 326 2.34 -3.06 -22.81
CA LEU A 326 1.41 -4.19 -22.80
C LEU A 326 1.25 -4.90 -24.13
N GLU A 327 1.50 -4.24 -25.24
CA GLU A 327 1.22 -4.79 -26.58
C GLU A 327 1.72 -6.23 -26.77
N PRO A 328 2.97 -6.59 -26.41
CA PRO A 328 3.45 -7.95 -26.55
C PRO A 328 2.73 -8.95 -25.64
N ILE A 329 2.27 -8.49 -24.46
CA ILE A 329 1.69 -9.34 -23.42
C ILE A 329 0.26 -9.75 -23.78
N ILE A 330 -0.54 -8.80 -24.31
CA ILE A 330 -1.98 -9.00 -24.57
C ILE A 330 -2.31 -9.38 -26.01
N ARG A 331 -1.40 -9.19 -26.96
CA ARG A 331 -1.64 -9.33 -28.40
C ARG A 331 -2.27 -10.67 -28.78
N HIS A 332 -1.76 -11.76 -28.22
CA HIS A 332 -2.25 -13.11 -28.52
C HIS A 332 -3.70 -13.38 -28.05
N VAL A 333 -4.22 -12.57 -27.11
CA VAL A 333 -5.60 -12.64 -26.64
C VAL A 333 -6.49 -11.72 -27.45
N VAL A 334 -6.06 -10.48 -27.70
CA VAL A 334 -6.88 -9.47 -28.37
C VAL A 334 -6.93 -9.65 -29.89
N GLU A 335 -5.89 -10.25 -30.48
CA GLU A 335 -5.77 -10.57 -31.90
C GLU A 335 -5.24 -12.00 -32.09
N PRO A 336 -6.06 -13.04 -31.79
CA PRO A 336 -5.61 -14.39 -31.98
C PRO A 336 -5.27 -14.63 -33.46
N PRO A 337 -4.18 -15.37 -33.78
CA PRO A 337 -3.83 -15.69 -35.16
C PRO A 337 -5.01 -16.38 -35.87
N ALA A 338 -5.29 -15.97 -37.09
CA ALA A 338 -6.35 -16.57 -37.88
C ALA A 338 -6.12 -18.09 -37.97
N THR A 339 -6.96 -18.87 -37.33
CA THR A 339 -6.92 -20.34 -37.42
C THR A 339 -7.30 -20.74 -38.84
N GLU A 340 -6.36 -21.29 -39.60
CA GLU A 340 -6.68 -22.17 -40.70
C GLU A 340 -7.46 -23.36 -40.12
N ASP A 341 -8.60 -23.68 -40.74
CA ASP A 341 -9.61 -24.65 -40.29
C ASP A 341 -9.03 -25.95 -39.72
N SER A 342 -9.63 -26.36 -38.60
CA SER A 342 -9.58 -27.70 -38.00
C SER A 342 -8.35 -28.13 -37.19
N ALA A 343 -8.29 -27.70 -35.90
CA ALA A 343 -7.75 -28.56 -34.84
C ALA A 343 -8.32 -28.11 -33.48
N GLU A 344 -8.71 -29.07 -32.65
CA GLU A 344 -9.32 -28.91 -31.35
C GLU A 344 -8.48 -28.01 -30.40
N PRO A 345 -9.08 -27.23 -29.49
CA PRO A 345 -8.36 -26.33 -28.59
C PRO A 345 -7.60 -27.13 -27.52
N ASN A 346 -6.32 -27.37 -27.77
CA ASN A 346 -5.40 -27.85 -26.78
C ASN A 346 -4.91 -26.66 -25.98
N GLY A 347 -5.35 -26.56 -24.72
CA GLY A 347 -4.88 -25.54 -23.78
C GLY A 347 -3.41 -25.72 -23.46
N GLN A 348 -2.55 -24.98 -24.12
CA GLN A 348 -1.14 -24.83 -23.79
C GLN A 348 -0.96 -23.54 -23.02
N THR A 349 -0.33 -23.67 -21.87
CA THR A 349 0.30 -22.54 -21.16
C THR A 349 1.50 -22.12 -21.99
N VAL A 350 1.47 -20.93 -22.58
CA VAL A 350 2.61 -20.41 -23.34
C VAL A 350 3.56 -19.73 -22.35
N GLU A 351 4.72 -20.31 -22.13
CA GLU A 351 5.87 -19.62 -21.54
C GLU A 351 6.43 -18.66 -22.59
N VAL A 352 6.35 -17.37 -22.33
CA VAL A 352 6.91 -16.35 -23.19
C VAL A 352 8.41 -16.25 -22.90
N THR A 353 9.23 -16.86 -23.76
CA THR A 353 10.67 -16.60 -23.82
C THR A 353 10.91 -15.29 -24.57
N THR A 354 11.60 -14.36 -23.95
CA THR A 354 12.02 -13.07 -24.54
C THR A 354 13.07 -13.31 -25.61
N GLU A 355 12.69 -13.28 -26.88
CA GLU A 355 13.64 -13.10 -27.98
C GLU A 355 13.57 -11.67 -28.51
N GLU A 356 14.73 -11.09 -28.77
CA GLU A 356 14.96 -9.71 -29.23
C GLU A 356 14.18 -9.40 -30.53
N GLN A 357 13.45 -8.29 -30.53
CA GLN A 357 12.55 -7.90 -31.62
C GLN A 357 13.23 -7.10 -32.71
N GLN A 358 13.04 -7.54 -33.93
CA GLN A 358 13.19 -6.73 -35.15
C GLN A 358 11.94 -5.87 -35.35
N GLN A 359 12.12 -4.56 -35.49
CA GLN A 359 11.07 -3.61 -35.88
C GLN A 359 10.62 -3.90 -37.31
N GLY A 360 9.44 -4.48 -37.45
CA GLY A 360 8.69 -4.57 -38.70
C GLY A 360 7.47 -3.67 -38.62
N ASP A 361 7.03 -3.05 -39.74
CA ASP A 361 5.82 -2.24 -39.88
C ASP A 361 4.57 -3.05 -39.49
N GLU A 362 4.15 -2.94 -38.24
CA GLU A 362 2.98 -3.66 -37.72
C GLU A 362 1.71 -2.83 -37.93
N LYS A 363 0.67 -3.44 -38.52
CA LYS A 363 -0.66 -2.84 -38.59
C LYS A 363 -1.16 -2.54 -37.18
N PRO A 364 -1.72 -1.34 -36.92
CA PRO A 364 -2.25 -0.98 -35.61
C PRO A 364 -3.35 -1.97 -35.17
N SER A 365 -3.27 -2.43 -33.92
CA SER A 365 -4.27 -3.30 -33.31
C SER A 365 -5.66 -2.66 -33.36
N LYS A 366 -6.69 -3.48 -33.65
CA LYS A 366 -8.10 -3.06 -33.55
C LYS A 366 -8.64 -3.11 -32.13
N ALA A 367 -7.86 -3.63 -31.19
CA ALA A 367 -8.26 -3.73 -29.79
C ALA A 367 -8.39 -2.33 -29.15
N ARG A 368 -9.40 -2.17 -28.31
CA ARG A 368 -9.68 -0.98 -27.50
C ARG A 368 -9.70 -1.41 -26.04
N VAL A 369 -8.57 -1.24 -25.39
CA VAL A 369 -8.31 -1.81 -24.08
C VAL A 369 -8.49 -0.75 -23.01
N MET A 370 -9.18 -1.08 -21.91
CA MET A 370 -9.18 -0.30 -20.68
C MET A 370 -8.37 -1.05 -19.61
N VAL A 371 -7.38 -0.40 -19.04
CA VAL A 371 -6.56 -0.95 -17.95
C VAL A 371 -7.15 -0.53 -16.61
N VAL A 372 -7.42 -1.51 -15.76
CA VAL A 372 -7.95 -1.28 -14.41
C VAL A 372 -7.11 -1.99 -13.37
N SER A 373 -7.16 -1.51 -12.13
CA SER A 373 -6.67 -2.27 -10.98
C SER A 373 -7.28 -1.75 -9.69
N LEU A 374 -7.74 -2.69 -8.86
CA LEU A 374 -8.32 -2.40 -7.55
C LEU A 374 -7.26 -2.37 -6.43
N HIS A 375 -6.19 -3.14 -6.56
CA HIS A 375 -5.12 -3.27 -5.57
C HIS A 375 -3.73 -3.23 -6.20
N SER A 376 -3.40 -2.11 -6.83
CA SER A 376 -2.06 -1.91 -7.39
C SER A 376 -1.04 -1.56 -6.31
N CYS A 377 -0.18 -2.51 -5.99
CA CYS A 377 0.90 -2.32 -5.03
C CYS A 377 2.11 -1.61 -5.66
N GLY A 378 2.70 -0.66 -4.94
CA GLY A 378 3.92 0.00 -5.34
C GLY A 378 3.85 0.66 -6.71
N ASN A 379 4.84 0.40 -7.55
CA ASN A 379 4.93 0.97 -8.91
C ASN A 379 3.95 0.37 -9.91
N LEU A 380 3.20 -0.67 -9.55
CA LEU A 380 2.20 -1.25 -10.46
C LEU A 380 1.15 -0.21 -10.90
N VAL A 381 0.77 0.74 -10.01
CA VAL A 381 -0.07 1.89 -10.40
C VAL A 381 0.63 2.76 -11.43
N HIS A 382 1.94 3.04 -11.24
CA HIS A 382 2.71 3.85 -12.18
C HIS A 382 2.76 3.18 -13.56
N HIS A 383 2.95 1.86 -13.60
CA HIS A 383 2.92 1.10 -14.85
C HIS A 383 1.53 1.13 -15.50
N GLY A 384 0.46 1.03 -14.70
CA GLY A 384 -0.92 1.14 -15.19
C GLY A 384 -1.22 2.52 -15.79
N VAL A 385 -0.85 3.60 -15.10
CA VAL A 385 -1.02 4.98 -15.61
C VAL A 385 -0.18 5.20 -16.87
N ARG A 386 1.07 4.73 -16.89
CA ARG A 386 1.97 4.82 -18.07
C ARG A 386 1.46 4.01 -19.26
N SER A 387 0.73 2.92 -19.02
CA SER A 387 0.21 2.09 -20.11
C SER A 387 -0.67 2.87 -21.07
N LEU A 388 -1.40 3.89 -20.59
CA LEU A 388 -2.20 4.77 -21.43
C LEU A 388 -1.36 5.52 -22.48
N VAL A 389 -0.16 5.91 -22.08
CA VAL A 389 0.77 6.68 -22.94
C VAL A 389 1.55 5.76 -23.89
N LEU A 390 1.96 4.59 -23.40
CA LEU A 390 2.90 3.70 -24.09
C LEU A 390 2.24 2.80 -25.14
N ASN A 391 0.96 2.48 -25.01
CA ASN A 391 0.31 1.48 -25.85
C ASN A 391 -0.81 2.09 -26.72
N PRO A 392 -0.74 1.96 -28.04
CA PRO A 392 -1.80 2.45 -28.94
C PRO A 392 -3.17 1.82 -28.65
N SER A 393 -3.22 0.54 -28.26
CA SER A 393 -4.46 -0.19 -27.97
C SER A 393 -5.12 0.25 -26.65
N VAL A 394 -4.35 0.81 -25.71
CA VAL A 394 -4.89 1.27 -24.42
C VAL A 394 -5.55 2.63 -24.59
N ILE A 395 -6.87 2.68 -24.41
CA ILE A 395 -7.68 3.88 -24.59
C ILE A 395 -8.18 4.52 -23.32
N ALA A 396 -8.16 3.80 -22.19
CA ALA A 396 -8.50 4.34 -20.88
C ALA A 396 -7.79 3.58 -19.75
N VAL A 397 -7.64 4.25 -18.61
CA VAL A 397 -7.12 3.65 -17.38
C VAL A 397 -7.97 4.05 -16.17
N ALA A 398 -8.10 3.14 -15.19
CA ALA A 398 -8.71 3.42 -13.87
C ALA A 398 -7.95 2.65 -12.79
N MET A 399 -7.06 3.35 -12.06
CA MET A 399 -6.06 2.74 -11.20
C MET A 399 -6.23 3.16 -9.73
N ILE A 400 -6.37 2.20 -8.82
CA ILE A 400 -6.40 2.44 -7.37
C ILE A 400 -5.11 1.94 -6.74
N GLY A 401 -4.35 2.84 -6.12
CA GLY A 401 -3.12 2.50 -5.39
C GLY A 401 -3.39 2.12 -3.96
N CYS A 402 -2.77 1.05 -3.46
CA CYS A 402 -2.97 0.62 -2.08
C CYS A 402 -1.70 0.61 -1.22
N CYS A 403 -0.56 0.14 -1.71
CA CYS A 403 0.67 -0.06 -0.95
C CYS A 403 1.71 1.02 -1.31
N TYR A 404 1.50 2.25 -0.83
CA TYR A 404 2.40 3.39 -1.14
C TYR A 404 3.83 3.17 -0.61
N ASN A 405 3.99 2.40 0.46
CA ASN A 405 5.30 2.01 0.98
C ASN A 405 6.15 1.20 0.00
N LEU A 406 5.53 0.53 -0.97
CA LEU A 406 6.23 -0.23 -2.01
C LEU A 406 6.54 0.61 -3.26
N VAL A 407 6.12 1.87 -3.31
CA VAL A 407 6.53 2.80 -4.36
C VAL A 407 8.03 3.08 -4.18
N THR A 408 8.79 3.03 -5.27
CA THR A 408 10.23 3.31 -5.29
C THR A 408 10.53 4.78 -5.55
N GLU A 409 11.78 5.17 -5.48
CA GLU A 409 12.23 6.55 -5.66
C GLU A 409 12.93 6.75 -7.01
N ARG A 410 12.54 7.79 -7.73
CA ARG A 410 13.14 8.12 -9.03
C ARG A 410 14.31 9.11 -8.93
N LEU A 411 14.30 9.99 -7.92
CA LEU A 411 15.24 11.11 -7.85
C LEU A 411 16.45 10.85 -6.95
N GLY A 412 16.63 9.62 -6.47
CA GLY A 412 17.70 9.27 -5.55
C GLY A 412 17.37 9.62 -4.09
N PRO A 413 18.37 9.61 -3.19
CA PRO A 413 18.14 9.66 -1.77
C PRO A 413 17.48 10.98 -1.35
N PRO A 414 16.41 10.91 -0.54
CA PRO A 414 15.78 12.10 0.01
C PRO A 414 16.69 12.73 1.08
N THR A 415 16.92 14.03 0.99
CA THR A 415 17.85 14.78 1.83
C THR A 415 17.17 15.68 2.86
N TYR A 416 15.83 15.67 2.92
CA TYR A 416 15.04 16.60 3.74
C TYR A 416 15.08 16.33 5.24
N LYS A 417 15.63 15.20 5.68
CA LYS A 417 15.76 14.90 7.10
C LYS A 417 16.89 15.68 7.74
N LEU A 418 16.64 16.20 8.95
CA LEU A 418 17.71 16.64 9.81
C LEU A 418 18.70 15.48 10.03
N PRO A 419 20.01 15.73 10.05
CA PRO A 419 21.01 14.69 10.26
C PRO A 419 20.73 13.83 11.51
N GLU A 420 20.25 14.45 12.59
CA GLU A 420 19.93 13.80 13.86
C GLU A 420 18.75 12.82 13.75
N LEU A 421 17.88 13.02 12.77
CA LEU A 421 16.67 12.21 12.55
C LEU A 421 16.83 11.14 11.46
N ARG A 422 18.00 11.03 10.85
CA ARG A 422 18.25 10.02 9.82
C ARG A 422 18.32 8.63 10.44
N SER A 423 17.63 7.68 9.83
CA SER A 423 17.76 6.28 10.23
C SER A 423 19.13 5.74 9.85
N LEU A 424 19.72 4.97 10.75
CA LEU A 424 21.01 4.30 10.54
C LEU A 424 20.84 2.83 10.14
N HIS A 425 19.59 2.32 10.10
CA HIS A 425 19.33 0.93 9.75
C HIS A 425 19.73 0.66 8.29
N PRO A 426 20.68 -0.28 8.01
CA PRO A 426 21.23 -0.49 6.66
C PRO A 426 20.15 -0.75 5.61
N ARG A 427 19.13 -1.55 5.94
CA ARG A 427 18.02 -1.83 5.05
C ARG A 427 17.18 -0.60 4.73
N LEU A 428 16.84 0.23 5.74
CA LEU A 428 16.11 1.49 5.52
C LEU A 428 16.93 2.49 4.71
N VAL A 429 18.24 2.52 4.92
CA VAL A 429 19.15 3.34 4.10
C VAL A 429 19.17 2.83 2.66
N ALA A 430 19.35 1.53 2.44
CA ALA A 430 19.37 0.93 1.10
C ALA A 430 18.06 1.15 0.35
N GLU A 431 16.91 0.92 0.99
CA GLU A 431 15.59 1.18 0.40
C GLU A 431 15.33 2.66 0.12
N SER A 432 15.88 3.57 0.94
CA SER A 432 15.77 5.02 0.74
C SER A 432 16.70 5.56 -0.34
N THR A 433 17.74 4.82 -0.71
CA THR A 433 18.72 5.22 -1.74
C THR A 433 18.53 4.49 -3.07
N ALA A 434 17.61 3.52 -3.13
CA ALA A 434 17.31 2.79 -4.35
C ALA A 434 16.73 3.73 -5.41
N TYR A 435 17.36 3.74 -6.59
CA TYR A 435 16.87 4.48 -7.76
C TYR A 435 16.07 3.56 -8.67
N ASP A 436 14.89 4.05 -9.09
CA ASP A 436 14.04 3.38 -10.06
C ASP A 436 13.47 4.41 -11.05
N PRO A 437 13.73 4.30 -12.35
CA PRO A 437 13.22 5.25 -13.36
C PRO A 437 11.69 5.31 -13.40
N HIS A 438 10.99 4.29 -12.89
CA HIS A 438 9.55 4.19 -12.82
C HIS A 438 8.96 4.56 -11.44
N GLY A 439 9.82 5.01 -10.51
CA GLY A 439 9.44 5.42 -9.17
C GLY A 439 8.76 6.80 -9.10
N PHE A 440 8.54 7.24 -7.87
CA PHE A 440 8.01 8.58 -7.57
C PHE A 440 9.14 9.64 -7.61
N PRO A 441 8.88 10.84 -8.14
CA PRO A 441 7.67 11.29 -8.82
C PRO A 441 7.64 10.90 -10.29
N MET A 442 6.43 10.71 -10.84
CA MET A 442 6.20 10.40 -12.26
C MET A 442 6.19 11.66 -13.13
N SER A 443 5.46 12.71 -12.65
CA SER A 443 5.24 13.96 -13.38
C SER A 443 6.50 14.81 -13.45
N LYS A 444 6.62 15.61 -14.51
CA LYS A 444 7.71 16.58 -14.67
C LYS A 444 7.61 17.70 -13.63
N ARG A 445 6.38 18.21 -13.38
CA ARG A 445 6.15 19.29 -12.41
C ARG A 445 6.68 18.94 -11.02
N LEU A 446 6.45 17.73 -10.54
CA LEU A 446 6.99 17.29 -9.25
C LEU A 446 8.47 16.90 -9.32
N ALA A 447 8.94 16.33 -10.45
CA ALA A 447 10.34 15.93 -10.61
C ALA A 447 11.31 17.12 -10.74
N GLU A 448 10.84 18.22 -11.30
CA GLU A 448 11.62 19.42 -11.57
C GLU A 448 11.36 20.57 -10.57
N TYR A 449 10.53 20.33 -9.55
CA TYR A 449 10.20 21.35 -8.56
C TYR A 449 11.45 21.88 -7.87
N PRO A 450 11.67 23.21 -7.80
CA PRO A 450 12.89 23.78 -7.23
C PRO A 450 13.02 23.47 -5.73
N HIS A 451 14.18 22.95 -5.32
CA HIS A 451 14.51 22.72 -3.91
C HIS A 451 16.02 22.91 -3.69
N PRO A 452 16.45 23.48 -2.52
CA PRO A 452 17.89 23.72 -2.22
C PRO A 452 18.75 22.46 -2.26
N ASP A 453 18.22 21.31 -1.86
CA ASP A 453 18.91 20.01 -1.84
C ASP A 453 18.89 19.28 -3.18
N GLY A 454 18.52 19.97 -4.25
CA GLY A 454 18.36 19.42 -5.59
C GLY A 454 16.89 19.32 -6.01
N PRO A 455 16.61 19.40 -7.31
CA PRO A 455 15.23 19.50 -7.79
C PRO A 455 14.38 18.28 -7.45
N GLY A 456 13.10 18.52 -7.33
CA GLY A 456 12.03 17.53 -7.24
C GLY A 456 11.57 17.19 -5.83
N ILE A 457 10.31 16.74 -5.79
CA ILE A 457 9.66 16.28 -4.55
C ILE A 457 10.15 14.87 -4.23
N ARG A 458 10.54 14.65 -2.99
CA ARG A 458 11.10 13.37 -2.53
C ARG A 458 10.35 12.86 -1.32
N LEU A 459 9.85 11.63 -1.40
CA LEU A 459 9.18 10.95 -0.31
C LEU A 459 9.95 9.69 0.06
N ASN A 460 10.68 9.73 1.16
CA ASN A 460 11.38 8.53 1.63
C ASN A 460 10.41 7.43 2.09
N ILE A 461 10.96 6.26 2.41
CA ILE A 461 10.17 5.09 2.85
C ILE A 461 9.25 5.40 4.05
N THR A 462 9.67 6.27 4.99
CA THR A 462 8.84 6.64 6.14
C THR A 462 7.63 7.47 5.68
N ALA A 463 7.82 8.47 4.83
CA ALA A 463 6.74 9.29 4.28
C ALA A 463 5.72 8.43 3.51
N ARG A 464 6.22 7.53 2.65
CA ARG A 464 5.36 6.60 1.90
C ARG A 464 4.63 5.61 2.80
N THR A 465 5.23 5.21 3.92
CA THR A 465 4.58 4.37 4.94
C THR A 465 3.53 5.16 5.73
N MET A 466 3.79 6.43 6.03
CA MET A 466 2.79 7.29 6.66
C MET A 466 1.59 7.57 5.74
N ALA A 467 1.80 7.63 4.43
CA ALA A 467 0.72 7.71 3.44
C ALA A 467 -0.26 6.53 3.48
N LEU A 468 0.13 5.40 4.09
CA LEU A 468 -0.75 4.25 4.30
C LEU A 468 -1.66 4.38 5.51
N GLN A 469 -1.42 5.34 6.38
CA GLN A 469 -2.25 5.48 7.57
C GLN A 469 -3.63 6.03 7.20
N ALA A 470 -4.64 5.60 7.94
CA ALA A 470 -6.02 6.02 7.74
C ALA A 470 -6.61 6.49 9.07
N PRO A 471 -6.11 7.60 9.63
CA PRO A 471 -6.43 7.98 11.01
C PRO A 471 -7.91 8.30 11.22
N TYR A 472 -8.66 8.68 10.18
CA TYR A 472 -10.11 8.86 10.28
C TYR A 472 -10.87 7.57 10.60
N ASN A 473 -10.31 6.40 10.27
CA ASN A 473 -10.91 5.09 10.55
C ASN A 473 -10.47 4.50 11.90
N TRP A 474 -9.60 5.19 12.65
CA TRP A 474 -9.13 4.69 13.92
C TRP A 474 -10.22 4.74 14.98
N VAL A 475 -10.52 3.59 15.58
CA VAL A 475 -11.36 3.45 16.77
C VAL A 475 -10.48 3.27 18.00
N LYS A 476 -11.02 3.61 19.18
CA LYS A 476 -10.24 3.70 20.42
C LYS A 476 -9.55 2.37 20.75
N GLU A 477 -10.29 1.29 20.75
CA GLU A 477 -9.81 -0.04 21.17
C GLU A 477 -8.70 -0.58 20.26
N GLU A 478 -8.84 -0.40 18.95
CA GLU A 478 -7.82 -0.81 17.97
C GLU A 478 -6.57 0.07 18.06
N SER A 479 -6.77 1.37 18.31
CA SER A 479 -5.67 2.32 18.47
C SER A 479 -4.84 2.03 19.72
N GLU A 480 -5.46 1.63 20.83
CA GLU A 480 -4.76 1.25 22.05
C GLU A 480 -3.84 0.03 21.85
N GLU A 481 -4.35 -1.02 21.20
CA GLU A 481 -3.55 -2.20 20.87
C GLU A 481 -2.40 -1.85 19.91
N PHE A 482 -2.65 -0.97 18.97
CA PHE A 482 -1.66 -0.49 18.03
C PHE A 482 -0.56 0.34 18.73
N PHE A 483 -0.93 1.31 19.56
CA PHE A 483 0.01 2.11 20.34
C PHE A 483 0.82 1.26 21.32
N LYS A 484 0.20 0.27 21.95
CA LYS A 484 0.88 -0.72 22.79
C LYS A 484 1.98 -1.47 22.06
N ARG A 485 1.69 -1.94 20.83
CA ARG A 485 2.70 -2.64 20.01
C ARG A 485 3.87 -1.74 19.63
N HIS A 486 3.62 -0.48 19.30
CA HIS A 486 4.70 0.48 19.02
C HIS A 486 5.51 0.80 20.27
N PHE A 487 4.87 0.97 21.39
CA PHE A 487 5.54 1.15 22.67
C PHE A 487 6.44 -0.03 23.00
N TYR A 488 5.97 -1.26 22.88
CA TYR A 488 6.77 -2.46 23.12
C TYR A 488 7.99 -2.54 22.20
N ARG A 489 7.83 -2.16 20.95
CA ARG A 489 8.96 -2.10 19.99
C ARG A 489 10.00 -1.08 20.42
N ALA A 490 9.60 0.10 20.86
CA ALA A 490 10.51 1.15 21.31
C ALA A 490 11.22 0.77 22.61
N VAL A 491 10.51 0.21 23.60
CA VAL A 491 11.10 -0.27 24.85
C VAL A 491 12.10 -1.39 24.58
N LEU A 492 11.82 -2.30 23.66
CA LEU A 492 12.74 -3.36 23.29
C LEU A 492 14.07 -2.82 22.75
N GLN A 493 14.04 -1.78 21.89
CA GLN A 493 15.28 -1.13 21.44
C GLN A 493 16.07 -0.53 22.60
N ARG A 494 15.39 0.03 23.59
CA ARG A 494 16.03 0.54 24.80
C ARG A 494 16.71 -0.57 25.59
N VAL A 495 16.06 -1.73 25.76
CA VAL A 495 16.67 -2.92 26.37
C VAL A 495 17.94 -3.32 25.62
N PHE A 496 17.91 -3.36 24.29
CA PHE A 496 19.08 -3.75 23.49
C PHE A 496 20.27 -2.78 23.66
N VAL A 497 19.98 -1.49 23.77
CA VAL A 497 21.01 -0.46 24.00
C VAL A 497 21.58 -0.58 25.42
N ASP A 498 20.74 -0.70 26.44
CA ASP A 498 21.19 -0.76 27.84
C ASP A 498 21.95 -2.05 28.17
N ARG A 499 21.63 -3.14 27.47
CA ARG A 499 22.32 -4.43 27.59
C ARG A 499 23.53 -4.58 26.65
N GLY A 500 23.87 -3.51 25.91
CA GLY A 500 25.06 -3.48 25.05
C GLY A 500 24.99 -4.36 23.80
N VAL A 501 23.80 -4.86 23.43
CA VAL A 501 23.60 -5.60 22.18
C VAL A 501 23.75 -4.66 21.00
N VAL A 502 23.19 -3.47 21.10
CA VAL A 502 23.27 -2.39 20.11
C VAL A 502 23.93 -1.18 20.76
N GLN A 503 24.79 -0.46 20.04
CA GLN A 503 25.40 0.78 20.55
C GLN A 503 24.38 1.92 20.58
N ARG A 504 24.56 2.88 21.48
CA ARG A 504 23.78 4.12 21.45
C ARG A 504 24.03 4.89 20.16
N PRO A 505 22.97 5.38 19.49
CA PRO A 505 23.16 6.28 18.36
C PRO A 505 23.84 7.57 18.85
N THR A 506 24.96 7.93 18.24
CA THR A 506 25.66 9.20 18.52
C THR A 506 25.81 9.99 17.23
N PRO A 507 25.89 11.35 17.31
CA PRO A 507 26.18 12.16 16.11
C PRO A 507 27.44 11.74 15.37
N ALA A 508 28.48 11.29 16.11
CA ALA A 508 29.73 10.79 15.54
C ALA A 508 29.56 9.47 14.78
N SER A 509 28.58 8.62 15.12
CA SER A 509 28.27 7.40 14.39
C SER A 509 27.68 7.68 13.01
N LEU A 510 27.06 8.85 12.80
CA LEU A 510 26.54 9.32 11.52
C LEU A 510 27.67 9.64 10.51
N ASP A 511 28.80 10.19 10.98
CA ASP A 511 29.96 10.46 10.13
C ASP A 511 30.80 9.20 9.86
N ALA A 512 30.80 8.25 10.78
CA ALA A 512 31.45 6.95 10.60
C ALA A 512 30.76 6.08 9.54
N PHE A 513 29.44 6.19 9.40
CA PHE A 513 28.68 5.48 8.36
C PHE A 513 29.09 5.89 6.94
N LYS A 514 29.43 7.17 6.73
CA LYS A 514 29.95 7.66 5.45
C LYS A 514 31.32 7.07 5.07
N ARG A 515 32.11 6.60 6.07
CA ARG A 515 33.47 6.08 5.88
C ARG A 515 33.55 4.57 5.78
N LYS A 516 32.50 3.81 6.19
CA LYS A 516 32.52 2.36 6.30
C LYS A 516 31.77 1.61 5.18
N GLN A 517 31.74 2.17 3.99
CA GLN A 517 31.29 1.40 2.82
C GLN A 517 32.32 0.30 2.41
N ASP A 518 33.47 0.28 3.09
CA ASP A 518 34.56 -0.66 2.83
C ASP A 518 34.76 -1.60 4.04
N GLY A 519 34.01 -2.69 4.08
CA GLY A 519 34.39 -3.94 4.72
C GLY A 519 34.40 -4.01 6.25
N ASP A 520 33.86 -5.02 6.73
CA ASP A 520 33.78 -5.69 8.05
C ASP A 520 32.39 -5.65 8.68
N GLY A 521 31.71 -6.80 8.62
CA GLY A 521 30.31 -7.02 9.02
C GLY A 521 30.01 -6.97 10.54
N SER A 522 30.84 -6.31 11.36
CA SER A 522 30.65 -6.20 12.81
C SER A 522 30.03 -4.87 13.27
N ASP A 523 29.19 -4.23 12.47
CA ASP A 523 28.64 -2.91 12.78
C ASP A 523 27.52 -2.95 13.81
N ARG A 524 27.86 -2.68 15.07
CA ARG A 524 26.92 -2.44 16.18
C ARG A 524 26.56 -0.95 16.32
N SER A 525 26.33 -0.25 15.24
CA SER A 525 26.32 1.21 15.11
C SER A 525 25.12 1.95 15.73
N GLY A 526 24.40 1.37 16.67
CA GLY A 526 23.21 2.00 17.28
C GLY A 526 21.97 1.96 16.35
N THR A 527 22.00 1.14 15.34
CA THR A 527 20.90 0.89 14.40
C THR A 527 19.79 0.10 15.10
N PRO A 528 18.52 0.55 15.06
CA PRO A 528 17.42 -0.20 15.64
C PRO A 528 17.21 -1.53 14.93
N LEU A 529 16.97 -2.58 15.71
CA LEU A 529 16.73 -3.93 15.18
C LEU A 529 15.25 -4.16 14.87
N ILE A 530 14.97 -4.62 13.66
CA ILE A 530 13.62 -4.86 13.18
C ILE A 530 13.22 -6.30 13.49
N VAL A 531 12.22 -6.46 14.36
CA VAL A 531 11.73 -7.79 14.78
C VAL A 531 10.80 -8.42 13.73
N GLY A 532 10.11 -7.61 12.93
CA GLY A 532 9.03 -8.09 12.05
C GLY A 532 7.77 -8.52 12.82
N SER A 533 6.93 -9.36 12.20
CA SER A 533 5.68 -9.84 12.79
C SER A 533 5.89 -10.92 13.82
N LEU A 534 5.14 -10.88 14.91
CA LEU A 534 5.04 -11.94 15.92
C LEU A 534 3.58 -12.38 16.07
N ARG A 535 3.36 -13.61 16.55
CA ARG A 535 2.02 -14.11 16.81
C ARG A 535 1.31 -13.26 17.87
N LYS A 536 -0.01 -13.11 17.79
CA LYS A 536 -0.83 -12.31 18.71
C LYS A 536 -0.56 -12.63 20.19
N ALA A 537 -0.32 -13.88 20.53
CA ALA A 537 0.02 -14.32 21.89
C ALA A 537 1.29 -13.66 22.47
N ALA A 538 2.23 -13.22 21.64
CA ALA A 538 3.44 -12.51 22.09
C ALA A 538 3.14 -11.12 22.66
N TYR A 539 2.02 -10.51 22.33
CA TYR A 539 1.67 -9.14 22.73
C TYR A 539 0.81 -9.05 24.00
N VAL A 540 0.70 -10.12 24.77
CA VAL A 540 -0.06 -10.13 26.04
C VAL A 540 0.55 -9.13 27.03
N ASN A 541 1.87 -9.16 27.22
CA ASN A 541 2.65 -8.19 28.00
C ASN A 541 4.02 -7.98 27.36
N PHE A 542 4.76 -7.00 27.84
CA PHE A 542 6.09 -6.68 27.29
C PHE A 542 7.09 -7.81 27.43
N ALA A 543 7.10 -8.51 28.58
CA ALA A 543 8.03 -9.61 28.81
C ALA A 543 7.85 -10.75 27.78
N SER A 544 6.59 -11.13 27.51
CA SER A 544 6.27 -12.13 26.47
C SER A 544 6.70 -11.66 25.07
N TYR A 545 6.47 -10.38 24.76
CA TYR A 545 6.89 -9.79 23.50
C TYR A 545 8.41 -9.79 23.35
N ALA A 546 9.14 -9.32 24.36
CA ALA A 546 10.60 -9.21 24.35
C ALA A 546 11.27 -10.59 24.18
N LYS A 547 10.82 -11.59 24.94
CA LYS A 547 11.34 -12.97 24.84
C LYS A 547 11.08 -13.56 23.44
N ALA A 548 9.86 -13.41 22.90
CA ALA A 548 9.55 -13.89 21.54
C ALA A 548 10.36 -13.17 20.46
N ALA A 549 10.60 -11.87 20.64
CA ALA A 549 11.42 -11.07 19.72
C ALA A 549 12.88 -11.51 19.74
N MET A 550 13.47 -11.73 20.90
CA MET A 550 14.84 -12.22 21.03
C MET A 550 15.03 -13.61 20.40
N VAL A 551 14.07 -14.52 20.59
CA VAL A 551 14.06 -15.84 19.92
C VAL A 551 14.00 -15.69 18.40
N LYS A 552 13.20 -14.75 17.87
CA LYS A 552 13.17 -14.49 16.43
C LYS A 552 14.49 -13.91 15.92
N LEU A 553 15.06 -12.94 16.62
CA LEU A 553 16.33 -12.29 16.29
C LEU A 553 17.57 -13.19 16.53
N SER A 554 17.43 -14.31 17.24
CA SER A 554 18.54 -15.28 17.38
C SER A 554 19.02 -15.89 16.07
N LYS A 555 18.21 -15.75 15.01
CA LYS A 555 18.56 -16.18 13.64
C LYS A 555 19.33 -15.12 12.85
N ASP A 556 19.48 -13.91 13.40
CA ASP A 556 20.22 -12.83 12.75
C ASP A 556 21.71 -13.17 12.70
N PRO A 557 22.38 -13.04 11.53
CA PRO A 557 23.79 -13.43 11.38
C PRO A 557 24.75 -12.57 12.22
N VAL A 558 24.39 -11.32 12.53
CA VAL A 558 25.24 -10.38 13.29
C VAL A 558 24.90 -10.43 14.79
N TYR A 559 23.62 -10.38 15.11
CA TYR A 559 23.13 -10.21 16.48
C TYR A 559 22.67 -11.50 17.15
N GLY A 560 22.54 -12.61 16.41
CA GLY A 560 21.89 -13.82 16.88
C GLY A 560 22.50 -14.39 18.17
N LYS A 561 23.84 -14.43 18.29
CA LYS A 561 24.53 -14.90 19.50
C LYS A 561 24.22 -14.00 20.72
N ALA A 562 24.35 -12.68 20.55
CA ALA A 562 24.07 -11.73 21.63
C ALA A 562 22.59 -11.76 22.05
N MET A 563 21.67 -12.03 21.10
CA MET A 563 20.25 -12.18 21.41
C MET A 563 19.95 -13.42 22.24
N MET A 564 20.62 -14.54 21.98
CA MET A 564 20.47 -15.75 22.82
C MET A 564 21.03 -15.54 24.22
N GLU A 565 22.22 -14.97 24.33
CA GLU A 565 22.84 -14.63 25.62
C GLU A 565 21.95 -13.67 26.44
N LEU A 566 21.37 -12.67 25.80
CA LEU A 566 20.42 -11.75 26.45
C LEU A 566 19.14 -12.47 26.85
N HIS A 567 18.57 -13.28 25.96
CA HIS A 567 17.35 -14.05 26.23
C HIS A 567 17.49 -14.93 27.48
N ASP A 568 18.65 -15.58 27.65
CA ASP A 568 18.90 -16.53 28.75
C ASP A 568 19.25 -15.81 30.06
N SER A 569 19.81 -14.59 29.98
CA SER A 569 20.26 -13.83 31.15
C SER A 569 19.21 -12.88 31.72
N ILE A 570 18.33 -12.28 30.89
CA ILE A 570 17.36 -11.31 31.36
C ILE A 570 16.13 -11.98 31.99
N THR A 571 15.73 -11.54 33.18
CA THR A 571 14.57 -12.10 33.89
C THR A 571 13.25 -11.45 33.44
N THR A 572 12.13 -12.09 33.79
CA THR A 572 10.79 -11.54 33.54
C THR A 572 10.58 -10.25 34.33
N GLU A 573 11.02 -10.22 35.59
CA GLU A 573 10.90 -9.08 36.49
C GLU A 573 11.68 -7.87 35.97
N GLU A 574 12.86 -8.09 35.39
CA GLU A 574 13.64 -7.01 34.77
C GLU A 574 12.91 -6.43 33.53
N LEU A 575 12.28 -7.27 32.72
CA LEU A 575 11.51 -6.81 31.56
C LEU A 575 10.23 -6.07 31.98
N GLU A 576 9.53 -6.53 33.02
CA GLU A 576 8.36 -5.84 33.59
C GLU A 576 8.77 -4.47 34.13
N LYS A 577 9.94 -4.37 34.79
CA LYS A 577 10.47 -3.10 35.24
C LYS A 577 10.76 -2.13 34.09
N TYR A 578 11.29 -2.61 32.95
CA TYR A 578 11.43 -1.75 31.77
C TYR A 578 10.08 -1.22 31.27
N GLU A 579 9.03 -2.04 31.26
CA GLU A 579 7.70 -1.59 30.89
C GLU A 579 7.19 -0.48 31.84
N GLU A 580 7.36 -0.67 33.15
CA GLU A 580 6.95 0.31 34.18
C GLU A 580 7.75 1.62 34.07
N ASP A 581 9.08 1.55 33.99
CA ASP A 581 9.98 2.71 33.95
C ASP A 581 9.70 3.60 32.72
N TYR A 582 9.32 3.01 31.58
CA TYR A 582 9.04 3.74 30.34
C TYR A 582 7.55 4.00 30.07
N GLN A 583 6.64 3.52 30.93
CA GLN A 583 5.19 3.74 30.80
C GLN A 583 4.80 5.22 30.60
N PRO A 584 5.42 6.22 31.25
CA PRO A 584 5.11 7.63 31.01
C PRO A 584 5.36 8.08 29.57
N ALA A 585 6.35 7.50 28.87
CA ALA A 585 6.67 7.83 27.49
C ALA A 585 5.68 7.26 26.47
N ARG A 586 4.80 6.33 26.86
CA ARG A 586 3.80 5.72 25.98
C ARG A 586 2.86 6.76 25.37
N LYS A 587 2.40 7.73 26.17
CA LYS A 587 1.54 8.82 25.71
C LYS A 587 2.23 9.66 24.63
N ASN A 588 3.49 10.08 24.89
CA ASN A 588 4.28 10.91 23.99
C ASN A 588 4.54 10.20 22.64
N LEU A 589 4.86 8.90 22.71
CA LEU A 589 5.03 8.08 21.51
C LEU A 589 3.73 7.99 20.71
N SER A 590 2.59 7.78 21.37
CA SER A 590 1.28 7.70 20.72
C SER A 590 0.89 9.03 20.05
N LEU A 591 1.21 10.16 20.70
CA LEU A 591 0.98 11.50 20.14
C LEU A 591 1.84 11.77 18.91
N VAL A 592 3.14 11.47 18.96
CA VAL A 592 4.03 11.63 17.79
C VAL A 592 3.56 10.76 16.64
N TRP A 593 3.20 9.50 16.91
CA TRP A 593 2.67 8.62 15.87
C TRP A 593 1.37 9.15 15.28
N SER A 594 0.47 9.68 16.10
CA SER A 594 -0.79 10.28 15.64
C SER A 594 -0.55 11.50 14.74
N LEU A 595 0.40 12.36 15.11
CA LEU A 595 0.82 13.49 14.28
C LEU A 595 1.47 13.02 12.97
N MET A 596 2.31 11.99 13.00
CA MET A 596 2.90 11.40 11.80
C MET A 596 1.82 10.86 10.86
N ALA A 597 0.84 10.11 11.38
CA ALA A 597 -0.26 9.55 10.60
C ALA A 597 -1.17 10.63 10.02
N PHE A 598 -1.48 11.65 10.80
CA PHE A 598 -2.24 12.82 10.37
C PHE A 598 -1.53 13.56 9.23
N SER A 599 -0.24 13.88 9.40
CA SER A 599 0.57 14.52 8.36
C SER A 599 0.77 13.63 7.13
N GLY A 600 0.78 12.31 7.30
CA GLY A 600 0.92 11.32 6.24
C GLY A 600 -0.18 11.37 5.17
N MET A 601 -1.35 11.94 5.50
CA MET A 601 -2.42 12.18 4.52
C MET A 601 -1.99 13.14 3.40
N VAL A 602 -1.13 14.11 3.70
CA VAL A 602 -0.53 14.99 2.68
C VAL A 602 0.45 14.21 1.79
N SER A 603 1.21 13.28 2.36
CA SER A 603 2.08 12.40 1.55
C SER A 603 1.27 11.51 0.60
N GLU A 604 0.09 11.05 1.01
CA GLU A 604 -0.83 10.34 0.11
C GLU A 604 -1.36 11.27 -0.98
N ALA A 605 -1.76 12.49 -0.64
CA ALA A 605 -2.20 13.48 -1.62
C ALA A 605 -1.11 13.75 -2.68
N LEU A 606 0.15 13.94 -2.26
CA LEU A 606 1.29 14.10 -3.18
C LEU A 606 1.42 12.94 -4.17
N ILE A 607 1.33 11.68 -3.69
CA ILE A 607 1.46 10.50 -4.56
C ILE A 607 0.30 10.39 -5.55
N VAL A 608 -0.93 10.67 -5.12
CA VAL A 608 -2.11 10.58 -5.98
C VAL A 608 -2.12 11.71 -7.01
N VAL A 609 -1.81 12.93 -6.57
CA VAL A 609 -1.72 14.13 -7.42
C VAL A 609 -0.62 13.99 -8.46
N ASP A 610 0.54 13.43 -8.11
CA ASP A 610 1.64 13.16 -9.05
C ASP A 610 1.21 12.26 -10.22
N ARG A 611 0.44 11.20 -9.94
CA ARG A 611 -0.10 10.30 -10.96
C ARG A 611 -1.09 10.99 -11.89
N TRP A 612 -1.96 11.82 -11.33
CA TRP A 612 -2.89 12.63 -12.10
C TRP A 612 -2.16 13.70 -12.92
N GLN A 613 -1.18 14.40 -12.33
CA GLN A 613 -0.38 15.42 -12.99
C GLN A 613 0.40 14.85 -14.18
N PHE A 614 0.91 13.61 -14.05
CA PHE A 614 1.53 12.90 -15.18
C PHE A 614 0.56 12.76 -16.36
N LEU A 615 -0.68 12.36 -16.13
CA LEU A 615 -1.69 12.30 -17.20
C LEU A 615 -2.03 13.69 -17.76
N ARG A 616 -2.15 14.69 -16.90
CA ARG A 616 -2.42 16.06 -17.28
C ARG A 616 -1.34 16.64 -18.21
N GLU A 617 -0.07 16.37 -17.94
CA GLU A 617 1.05 16.76 -18.82
C GLU A 617 0.93 16.17 -20.23
N HIS A 618 0.30 14.99 -20.35
CA HIS A 618 0.04 14.37 -21.65
C HIS A 618 -1.25 14.87 -22.31
N MET A 619 -2.10 15.63 -21.62
CA MET A 619 -3.18 16.39 -22.28
C MET A 619 -2.60 17.55 -23.11
N GLU A 620 -1.56 18.21 -22.63
CA GLU A 620 -0.89 19.30 -23.36
C GLU A 620 -0.29 18.80 -24.68
N SER A 621 0.17 17.56 -24.74
CA SER A 621 0.65 16.93 -25.98
C SER A 621 -0.47 16.38 -26.88
N GLY A 622 -1.72 16.47 -26.47
CA GLY A 622 -2.90 15.97 -27.19
C GLY A 622 -3.05 14.45 -27.14
N LEU A 623 -2.28 13.73 -26.31
CA LEU A 623 -2.36 12.27 -26.19
C LEU A 623 -3.49 11.83 -25.25
N VAL A 624 -3.65 12.51 -24.11
CA VAL A 624 -4.73 12.29 -23.15
C VAL A 624 -5.82 13.32 -23.38
N LYS A 625 -7.07 12.88 -23.45
CA LYS A 625 -8.25 13.73 -23.64
C LYS A 625 -8.76 14.30 -22.33
N GLU A 626 -8.93 13.43 -21.34
CA GLU A 626 -9.46 13.75 -20.02
C GLU A 626 -8.72 12.95 -18.93
N CYS A 627 -8.50 13.55 -17.77
CA CYS A 627 -8.01 12.85 -16.59
C CYS A 627 -8.54 13.47 -15.30
N TRP A 628 -8.84 12.62 -14.31
CA TRP A 628 -9.33 13.05 -13.00
C TRP A 628 -9.01 12.04 -11.90
N VAL A 629 -9.26 12.42 -10.65
CA VAL A 629 -9.23 11.57 -9.46
C VAL A 629 -10.61 11.58 -8.82
N GLU A 630 -11.09 10.41 -8.41
CA GLU A 630 -12.42 10.25 -7.82
C GLU A 630 -12.44 9.18 -6.74
N SER A 631 -13.29 9.38 -5.72
CA SER A 631 -13.58 8.37 -4.69
C SER A 631 -14.59 7.37 -5.23
N VAL A 632 -14.22 6.09 -5.30
CA VAL A 632 -15.02 5.05 -5.97
C VAL A 632 -15.73 4.07 -5.03
N PHE A 633 -15.47 4.14 -3.73
CA PHE A 633 -16.18 3.43 -2.66
C PHE A 633 -15.96 4.11 -1.30
N ASP A 634 -16.72 3.66 -0.28
CA ASP A 634 -16.71 4.28 1.04
C ASP A 634 -15.34 4.16 1.72
N TYR A 635 -14.82 5.30 2.17
CA TYR A 635 -13.56 5.40 2.90
C TYR A 635 -13.60 4.64 4.24
N ALA A 636 -14.73 4.63 4.93
CA ALA A 636 -14.86 3.92 6.20
C ALA A 636 -14.68 2.41 6.05
N GLU A 637 -15.17 1.84 4.93
CA GLU A 637 -15.00 0.42 4.61
C GLU A 637 -13.60 0.12 4.05
N SER A 638 -13.08 1.02 3.20
CA SER A 638 -11.72 0.89 2.65
C SER A 638 -11.10 2.26 2.38
N PRO A 639 -10.00 2.60 3.08
CA PRO A 639 -9.38 3.92 2.98
C PRO A 639 -8.62 4.17 1.67
N ARG A 640 -8.40 3.15 0.85
CA ARG A 640 -7.72 3.29 -0.46
C ARG A 640 -8.75 3.43 -1.57
N ASN A 641 -9.55 4.49 -1.52
CA ASN A 641 -10.72 4.68 -2.37
C ASN A 641 -10.53 5.67 -3.53
N LEU A 642 -9.36 6.31 -3.66
CA LEU A 642 -9.07 7.22 -4.76
C LEU A 642 -8.59 6.47 -6.01
N ALA A 643 -9.37 6.56 -7.07
CA ALA A 643 -8.98 6.09 -8.40
C ALA A 643 -8.40 7.25 -9.23
N VAL A 644 -7.33 6.99 -9.95
CA VAL A 644 -6.76 7.87 -10.97
C VAL A 644 -7.26 7.38 -12.33
N ILE A 645 -7.99 8.24 -13.04
CA ILE A 645 -8.63 7.91 -14.29
C ILE A 645 -8.01 8.74 -15.42
N GLY A 646 -7.85 8.13 -16.59
CA GLY A 646 -7.43 8.79 -17.81
C GLY A 646 -8.11 8.21 -19.03
N ILE A 647 -8.49 9.07 -19.98
CA ILE A 647 -9.04 8.69 -21.28
C ILE A 647 -8.11 9.26 -22.37
N LYS A 648 -7.70 8.40 -23.29
CA LYS A 648 -6.88 8.77 -24.44
C LYS A 648 -7.68 9.56 -25.46
N ASN A 649 -7.02 10.43 -26.22
CA ASN A 649 -7.64 11.21 -27.29
C ASN A 649 -7.98 10.35 -28.51
#